data_9bb3112fd5fa5de86d0c963ed7cc3e52
#
_entry.id   9bb3112fd5fa5de86d0c963ed7cc3e52
#
_cell.length_a   1.000
_cell.length_b   1.000
_cell.length_c   1.000
_cell.angle_alpha   90.00
_cell.angle_beta   90.00
_cell.angle_gamma   90.00
#
_symmetry.space_group_name_H-M   'P 1'
#
loop_
_entity.id
_entity.type
_entity.pdbx_description
1 polymer ?
#
loop_
_entity_poly.entity_id
_entity_poly.type
_entity_poly.pdbx_seq_one_letter_code
_entity_poly.pdbx_strand_id
1 'polypeptide(L)'
;MLLLGLGAVAAGSAAAQNAGSTFTTGPVAQGNPRALCSIQVIGNRRIPKESVLARLFSHEGDIYDESMIERDYNSLWNTGYFEDLRAEKQDKPNCTQMIWYVREKPTVNDINYKGVNAVTTSDILERFKKAKVGLTVESQYDPTKVKRAEVVLKELLAEHGHQFATIRTVVKNLPPARVSLTFEVKEGPTVKVGHIDFVGNDNVGSRTLRQAMRNLRPIGIPKSIILENIFARTFDASKLDEDAQRVQMAYRDRGYFKALTSEPKTRVRDAGGINIFTLRPSKGKRIDILMPVEEGKRYRLGGITFTGNKAITNMKALRAQFAQKDGEWFSATLFGKGLENLRKAYGGLGYINFVGSPTPRFDEAKNLIFLDIDIDEGKQFKVSRIEFSGNSITRDRVIRRELMLEEGAVYNAQAWELSLLRLNQLNYFEALKVEQDSETRTNNDAGTVDLLLKLKEKGKNSIGLNGGISGASGSFIGLNYETNNFLGLGETLSVQANAGDLSRNLSFGFTEPYFRNKPLSLGLQIFQSKFDYNPSKAYGAAGGSISQNLSQAQQSLLTNYNQASTGLSISASYPLRKLFNRSGVTRIGISYMLQRSTISTFNDNTRNLFQSLAFRSGIQGSNQLSGIISSVITPSFTFSSIDRAVGPHSGKDFNVAIQVAGAGGNVKYFSPVATWRQFFPMKGLRIDRDGHNVLGYRIQVSHVEGFGGQVAPPFNRVYGGGESDVRGFDVRSSSPYTYIPTKVEFNLTNPDGTTVPRDPTNQDLGAIHVPLPVYRLVSVGADTGITGNVEYRIPIINQVVFAFFTDFGYNGNVRESQLRQSVLGQSTFNSTLYGCPTIINGSCFGGQKVTFPQILKAVPGTNFVPRMSNGAELQVILPIVNAPLRLYYAYNPLRLYKDLPQELAVDQATYRSMFPNNGAGLYSYAQAIQFYGAAYQLREPRKTFRLSVSTTF
;
A
#
# COMPACT_ATOMS: atom_id res chain seq x y z
N MET A 1 -41.09 -24.23 1.82
CA MET A 1 -42.39 -24.09 2.50
C MET A 1 -42.86 -22.68 2.19
N LEU A 2 -43.69 -22.54 1.18
CA LEU A 2 -45.13 -22.19 1.16
C LEU A 2 -45.39 -20.78 1.74
N LEU A 3 -46.10 -19.83 1.14
CA LEU A 3 -47.26 -19.82 0.18
C LEU A 3 -47.49 -18.36 -0.26
N LEU A 4 -47.73 -18.13 -1.52
CA LEU A 4 -48.81 -17.39 -2.17
C LEU A 4 -49.60 -16.32 -1.40
N GLY A 5 -49.78 -15.17 -2.08
CA GLY A 5 -50.80 -14.15 -1.80
C GLY A 5 -51.03 -13.23 -2.99
N LEU A 6 -52.03 -13.55 -3.80
CA LEU A 6 -52.59 -12.64 -4.83
C LEU A 6 -53.33 -11.46 -4.20
N GLY A 7 -53.21 -10.28 -4.78
CA GLY A 7 -54.07 -9.12 -4.51
C GLY A 7 -54.28 -8.30 -5.77
N ALA A 8 -55.43 -8.49 -6.38
CA ALA A 8 -55.94 -7.67 -7.47
C ALA A 8 -56.47 -6.33 -6.91
N VAL A 9 -56.18 -5.21 -7.59
CA VAL A 9 -56.92 -3.96 -7.39
C VAL A 9 -57.23 -3.35 -8.75
N ALA A 10 -58.46 -2.92 -8.79
CA ALA A 10 -59.31 -2.55 -9.92
C ALA A 10 -58.92 -1.25 -10.64
N ALA A 11 -59.39 -1.17 -11.86
CA ALA A 11 -59.37 -0.04 -12.75
C ALA A 11 -60.20 1.15 -12.23
N GLY A 12 -59.62 2.35 -12.37
CA GLY A 12 -60.31 3.63 -12.27
C GLY A 12 -60.29 4.37 -13.59
N SER A 13 -61.39 4.41 -14.25
CA SER A 13 -61.65 5.19 -15.49
C SER A 13 -61.76 6.67 -15.17
N ALA A 14 -60.98 7.53 -15.84
CA ALA A 14 -61.21 8.95 -15.89
C ALA A 14 -61.53 9.36 -17.35
N ALA A 15 -62.76 9.79 -17.55
CA ALA A 15 -63.25 10.37 -18.78
C ALA A 15 -62.67 11.81 -18.97
N ALA A 16 -62.09 12.10 -20.11
CA ALA A 16 -61.82 13.46 -20.56
C ALA A 16 -62.68 13.80 -21.78
N GLN A 17 -63.35 14.97 -21.65
CA GLN A 17 -64.35 15.49 -22.56
C GLN A 17 -63.75 15.90 -23.93
N ASN A 18 -64.58 15.63 -24.96
CA ASN A 18 -64.43 16.11 -26.34
C ASN A 18 -64.55 17.64 -26.44
N ALA A 19 -63.54 18.23 -27.14
CA ALA A 19 -63.75 19.50 -27.79
C ALA A 19 -63.70 19.27 -29.30
N GLY A 20 -64.85 19.40 -29.93
CA GLY A 20 -65.07 19.22 -31.36
C GLY A 20 -64.46 20.37 -32.19
N SER A 21 -63.76 20.03 -33.23
CA SER A 21 -63.50 20.90 -34.40
C SER A 21 -64.11 20.26 -35.63
N THR A 22 -65.15 20.88 -36.15
CA THR A 22 -65.79 20.54 -37.41
C THR A 22 -64.91 20.90 -38.58
N PHE A 23 -64.36 19.92 -39.26
CA PHE A 23 -63.83 20.07 -40.63
C PHE A 23 -64.84 19.51 -41.62
N THR A 24 -65.31 20.38 -42.54
CA THR A 24 -66.15 20.04 -43.69
C THR A 24 -65.41 19.18 -44.68
N THR A 25 -65.90 17.95 -44.83
CA THR A 25 -65.42 17.00 -45.84
C THR A 25 -66.06 17.27 -47.18
N GLY A 26 -65.24 17.55 -48.22
CA GLY A 26 -65.66 17.34 -49.59
C GLY A 26 -65.71 15.87 -49.93
N PRO A 27 -66.50 15.44 -50.94
CA PRO A 27 -66.78 14.05 -51.26
C PRO A 27 -65.55 13.33 -51.82
N VAL A 28 -64.93 12.48 -51.05
CA VAL A 28 -63.96 11.47 -51.51
C VAL A 28 -64.70 10.29 -52.02
N ALA A 29 -64.35 9.86 -53.23
CA ALA A 29 -64.94 8.66 -53.94
C ALA A 29 -64.72 7.43 -52.97
N GLN A 30 -65.89 6.86 -52.54
CA GLN A 30 -65.93 5.64 -51.75
C GLN A 30 -65.60 4.44 -52.64
N GLY A 31 -64.30 4.04 -52.69
CA GLY A 31 -63.96 2.67 -53.00
C GLY A 31 -64.28 1.80 -51.79
N ASN A 32 -64.96 0.68 -51.90
CA ASN A 32 -65.26 -0.22 -50.83
C ASN A 32 -64.00 -0.53 -50.05
N PRO A 33 -63.96 -0.34 -48.68
CA PRO A 33 -62.78 -0.57 -47.89
C PRO A 33 -62.39 -2.06 -47.97
N ARG A 34 -61.27 -2.39 -48.62
CA ARG A 34 -60.73 -3.75 -48.70
C ARG A 34 -60.00 -4.12 -47.45
N ALA A 35 -60.32 -5.28 -46.85
CA ALA A 35 -59.59 -5.80 -45.70
C ALA A 35 -58.23 -6.36 -46.10
N LEU A 36 -57.26 -6.28 -45.17
CA LEU A 36 -55.94 -6.90 -45.29
C LEU A 36 -56.08 -8.40 -45.09
N CYS A 37 -55.91 -9.20 -46.14
CA CYS A 37 -56.07 -10.65 -46.06
C CYS A 37 -54.82 -11.41 -45.63
N SER A 38 -53.65 -10.82 -45.85
CA SER A 38 -52.40 -11.37 -45.38
C SER A 38 -51.29 -10.31 -45.35
N ILE A 39 -50.43 -10.44 -44.37
CA ILE A 39 -49.20 -9.65 -44.23
C ILE A 39 -48.00 -10.59 -44.35
N GLN A 40 -47.21 -10.39 -45.43
CA GLN A 40 -45.99 -11.19 -45.63
C GLN A 40 -44.75 -10.34 -45.39
N VAL A 41 -43.73 -11.01 -44.83
CA VAL A 41 -42.39 -10.38 -44.66
C VAL A 41 -41.42 -11.21 -45.50
N ILE A 42 -40.72 -10.56 -46.39
CA ILE A 42 -39.73 -11.18 -47.28
C ILE A 42 -38.38 -10.51 -47.08
N GLY A 43 -37.33 -11.33 -46.99
CA GLY A 43 -35.95 -10.85 -46.84
C GLY A 43 -35.44 -10.85 -45.40
N ASN A 44 -36.30 -11.15 -44.42
CA ASN A 44 -35.84 -11.38 -43.04
C ASN A 44 -35.06 -12.70 -42.96
N ARG A 45 -33.86 -12.63 -42.43
CA ARG A 45 -32.94 -13.79 -42.32
C ARG A 45 -32.58 -14.14 -40.87
N ARG A 46 -32.42 -13.15 -40.02
CA ARG A 46 -32.06 -13.25 -38.63
C ARG A 46 -33.22 -12.89 -37.69
N ILE A 47 -34.00 -11.91 -38.07
CA ILE A 47 -35.15 -11.45 -37.32
C ILE A 47 -36.36 -12.33 -37.64
N PRO A 48 -36.94 -13.04 -36.67
CA PRO A 48 -38.14 -13.85 -36.92
C PRO A 48 -39.29 -13.03 -37.48
N LYS A 49 -40.05 -13.59 -38.40
CA LYS A 49 -41.21 -12.94 -39.01
C LYS A 49 -42.19 -12.40 -37.97
N GLU A 50 -42.38 -13.17 -36.92
CA GLU A 50 -43.28 -12.84 -35.80
C GLU A 50 -42.81 -11.56 -35.07
N SER A 51 -41.50 -11.35 -34.94
CA SER A 51 -40.93 -10.14 -34.34
C SER A 51 -41.12 -8.90 -35.18
N VAL A 52 -41.16 -9.04 -36.51
CA VAL A 52 -41.47 -7.94 -37.42
C VAL A 52 -42.94 -7.61 -37.36
N LEU A 53 -43.79 -8.65 -37.44
CA LEU A 53 -45.27 -8.51 -37.37
C LEU A 53 -45.72 -7.88 -36.05
N ALA A 54 -45.10 -8.25 -34.92
CA ALA A 54 -45.39 -7.68 -33.60
C ALA A 54 -45.12 -6.17 -33.47
N ARG A 55 -44.42 -5.57 -34.44
CA ARG A 55 -44.12 -4.13 -34.50
C ARG A 55 -45.06 -3.35 -35.44
N LEU A 56 -45.88 -4.06 -36.17
CA LEU A 56 -46.88 -3.46 -37.05
C LEU A 56 -48.14 -3.12 -36.25
N PHE A 57 -48.72 -2.00 -36.54
CA PHE A 57 -50.05 -1.63 -36.04
C PHE A 57 -51.19 -2.28 -36.85
N SER A 58 -50.90 -2.57 -38.15
CA SER A 58 -51.84 -3.25 -39.04
C SER A 58 -51.84 -4.77 -38.79
N HIS A 59 -52.99 -5.38 -38.75
CA HIS A 59 -53.20 -6.82 -38.58
C HIS A 59 -54.00 -7.41 -39.73
N GLU A 60 -53.90 -8.70 -39.92
CA GLU A 60 -54.74 -9.40 -40.87
C GLU A 60 -56.23 -9.30 -40.44
N GLY A 61 -57.08 -8.82 -41.33
CA GLY A 61 -58.47 -8.52 -41.06
C GLY A 61 -58.81 -7.03 -40.93
N ASP A 62 -57.80 -6.16 -40.70
CA ASP A 62 -58.01 -4.73 -40.63
C ASP A 62 -58.30 -4.13 -42.02
N ILE A 63 -59.03 -3.00 -42.05
CA ILE A 63 -59.24 -2.24 -43.25
C ILE A 63 -57.95 -1.59 -43.70
N TYR A 64 -57.56 -1.74 -44.97
CA TYR A 64 -56.39 -1.11 -45.52
C TYR A 64 -56.47 0.44 -45.43
N ASP A 65 -55.55 1.01 -44.73
CA ASP A 65 -55.34 2.46 -44.59
C ASP A 65 -53.86 2.81 -44.83
N GLU A 66 -53.63 3.67 -45.78
CA GLU A 66 -52.28 4.12 -46.19
C GLU A 66 -51.55 4.82 -45.03
N SER A 67 -52.30 5.57 -44.23
CA SER A 67 -51.72 6.24 -43.02
C SER A 67 -51.26 5.27 -41.92
N MET A 68 -51.91 4.10 -41.86
CA MET A 68 -51.51 3.03 -40.93
C MET A 68 -50.25 2.34 -41.46
N ILE A 69 -50.14 2.09 -42.75
CA ILE A 69 -48.92 1.51 -43.35
C ILE A 69 -47.75 2.43 -43.24
N GLU A 70 -47.94 3.74 -43.36
CA GLU A 70 -46.87 4.73 -43.13
C GLU A 70 -46.39 4.71 -41.65
N ARG A 71 -47.31 4.58 -40.69
CA ARG A 71 -46.97 4.38 -39.31
C ARG A 71 -46.19 3.08 -39.05
N ASP A 72 -46.59 2.00 -39.69
CA ASP A 72 -45.93 0.71 -39.66
C ASP A 72 -44.52 0.81 -40.23
N TYR A 73 -44.36 1.50 -41.36
CA TYR A 73 -43.08 1.78 -41.98
C TYR A 73 -42.19 2.53 -41.00
N ASN A 74 -42.69 3.60 -40.39
CA ASN A 74 -41.94 4.39 -39.42
C ASN A 74 -41.59 3.60 -38.14
N SER A 75 -42.52 2.76 -37.68
CA SER A 75 -42.30 1.88 -36.55
C SER A 75 -41.16 0.87 -36.81
N LEU A 76 -41.19 0.20 -37.94
CA LEU A 76 -40.15 -0.73 -38.34
C LEU A 76 -38.82 -0.02 -38.59
N TRP A 77 -38.81 1.13 -39.27
CA TRP A 77 -37.63 1.91 -39.56
C TRP A 77 -36.94 2.41 -38.29
N ASN A 78 -37.71 2.90 -37.34
CA ASN A 78 -37.21 3.43 -36.06
C ASN A 78 -36.64 2.34 -35.15
N THR A 79 -36.89 1.05 -35.42
CA THR A 79 -36.18 -0.05 -34.73
C THR A 79 -34.69 -0.05 -35.01
N GLY A 80 -34.28 0.57 -36.14
CA GLY A 80 -32.91 0.61 -36.60
C GLY A 80 -32.38 -0.72 -37.15
N TYR A 81 -33.17 -1.77 -37.18
CA TYR A 81 -32.77 -3.13 -37.60
C TYR A 81 -32.60 -3.29 -39.10
N PHE A 82 -33.22 -2.43 -39.91
CA PHE A 82 -33.26 -2.55 -41.36
C PHE A 82 -32.40 -1.51 -42.05
N GLU A 83 -31.72 -1.94 -43.11
CA GLU A 83 -30.95 -1.09 -44.02
C GLU A 83 -31.83 -0.57 -45.13
N ASP A 84 -32.79 -1.42 -45.57
CA ASP A 84 -33.78 -1.08 -46.57
C ASP A 84 -35.13 -1.71 -46.19
N LEU A 85 -36.19 -0.94 -46.39
CA LEU A 85 -37.54 -1.32 -46.03
C LEU A 85 -38.48 -0.82 -47.13
N ARG A 86 -39.21 -1.75 -47.72
CA ARG A 86 -40.18 -1.42 -48.77
C ARG A 86 -41.48 -2.15 -48.46
N ALA A 87 -42.58 -1.41 -48.52
CA ALA A 87 -43.92 -1.95 -48.46
C ALA A 87 -44.52 -2.01 -49.84
N GLU A 88 -45.05 -3.16 -50.22
CA GLU A 88 -45.72 -3.36 -51.50
C GLU A 88 -47.14 -3.87 -51.28
N LYS A 89 -48.08 -3.18 -51.97
CA LYS A 89 -49.51 -3.52 -51.95
C LYS A 89 -49.79 -4.38 -53.13
N GLN A 90 -50.44 -5.53 -52.86
CA GLN A 90 -50.95 -6.41 -53.96
C GLN A 90 -52.45 -6.62 -53.78
N ASP A 91 -53.22 -6.07 -54.76
CA ASP A 91 -54.68 -6.19 -54.75
C ASP A 91 -55.11 -7.57 -55.27
N LYS A 92 -55.89 -8.33 -54.48
CA LYS A 92 -56.58 -9.57 -54.88
C LYS A 92 -58.06 -9.33 -55.06
N PRO A 93 -58.79 -10.26 -55.66
CA PRO A 93 -60.23 -10.00 -56.06
C PRO A 93 -61.10 -9.52 -54.86
N ASN A 94 -60.90 -9.95 -53.67
CA ASN A 94 -61.71 -9.59 -52.52
C ASN A 94 -60.95 -8.96 -51.31
N CYS A 95 -59.67 -8.77 -51.41
CA CYS A 95 -58.89 -8.24 -50.33
C CYS A 95 -57.52 -7.67 -50.80
N THR A 96 -56.82 -6.97 -49.93
CA THR A 96 -55.43 -6.45 -50.14
C THR A 96 -54.46 -7.30 -49.40
N GLN A 97 -53.37 -7.74 -50.02
CA GLN A 97 -52.21 -8.34 -49.43
C GLN A 97 -51.13 -7.29 -49.29
N MET A 98 -50.49 -7.25 -48.13
CA MET A 98 -49.34 -6.39 -47.86
C MET A 98 -48.07 -7.21 -47.82
N ILE A 99 -47.05 -6.83 -48.56
CA ILE A 99 -45.75 -7.48 -48.60
C ILE A 99 -44.68 -6.49 -48.13
N TRP A 100 -44.00 -6.82 -47.05
CA TRP A 100 -42.88 -6.08 -46.52
C TRP A 100 -41.58 -6.70 -47.02
N TYR A 101 -40.86 -6.01 -47.88
CA TYR A 101 -39.53 -6.39 -48.27
C TYR A 101 -38.57 -5.74 -47.30
N VAL A 102 -37.79 -6.54 -46.54
CA VAL A 102 -36.87 -6.05 -45.53
C VAL A 102 -35.45 -6.50 -45.84
N ARG A 103 -34.50 -5.61 -45.72
CA ARG A 103 -33.08 -5.94 -45.74
C ARG A 103 -32.48 -5.58 -44.36
N GLU A 104 -32.08 -6.61 -43.62
CA GLU A 104 -31.54 -6.44 -42.30
C GLU A 104 -30.15 -5.79 -42.31
N LYS A 105 -29.93 -4.85 -41.36
CA LYS A 105 -28.57 -4.35 -41.10
C LYS A 105 -27.72 -5.49 -40.54
N PRO A 106 -26.49 -5.69 -41.06
CA PRO A 106 -25.62 -6.72 -40.55
C PRO A 106 -25.21 -6.43 -39.10
N THR A 107 -24.96 -7.48 -38.31
CA THR A 107 -24.42 -7.38 -36.97
C THR A 107 -22.93 -7.71 -36.97
N VAL A 108 -22.19 -7.12 -36.04
CA VAL A 108 -20.76 -7.39 -35.87
C VAL A 108 -20.59 -8.75 -35.18
N ASN A 109 -20.02 -9.71 -35.94
CA ASN A 109 -19.77 -11.07 -35.45
C ASN A 109 -18.49 -11.13 -34.59
N ASP A 110 -17.45 -10.50 -35.06
CA ASP A 110 -16.16 -10.43 -34.34
C ASP A 110 -15.41 -9.13 -34.69
N ILE A 111 -14.51 -8.73 -33.79
CA ILE A 111 -13.64 -7.57 -33.96
C ILE A 111 -12.21 -8.02 -33.73
N ASN A 112 -11.41 -8.01 -34.78
CA ASN A 112 -10.03 -8.44 -34.76
C ASN A 112 -9.08 -7.25 -34.93
N TYR A 113 -7.93 -7.30 -34.22
CA TYR A 113 -6.88 -6.30 -34.33
C TYR A 113 -5.62 -6.98 -34.84
N LYS A 114 -5.12 -6.58 -35.99
CA LYS A 114 -3.90 -7.10 -36.61
C LYS A 114 -2.81 -6.04 -36.61
N GLY A 115 -1.59 -6.42 -36.22
CA GLY A 115 -0.43 -5.52 -36.24
C GLY A 115 -0.39 -4.54 -35.07
N VAL A 116 -1.14 -4.77 -34.01
CA VAL A 116 -1.10 -4.00 -32.74
C VAL A 116 -0.20 -4.73 -31.77
N ASN A 117 0.89 -4.07 -31.35
CA ASN A 117 1.85 -4.57 -30.37
C ASN A 117 2.07 -3.58 -29.22
N ALA A 118 1.79 -2.29 -29.44
CA ALA A 118 2.03 -1.21 -28.48
C ALA A 118 1.00 -1.15 -27.36
N VAL A 119 -0.20 -1.68 -27.56
CA VAL A 119 -1.34 -1.65 -26.62
C VAL A 119 -2.02 -3.01 -26.59
N THR A 120 -2.61 -3.37 -25.45
CA THR A 120 -3.37 -4.62 -25.33
C THR A 120 -4.80 -4.46 -25.85
N THR A 121 -5.44 -5.56 -26.21
CA THR A 121 -6.86 -5.55 -26.59
C THR A 121 -7.74 -5.00 -25.46
N SER A 122 -7.39 -5.26 -24.22
CA SER A 122 -8.10 -4.73 -23.05
C SER A 122 -8.03 -3.21 -22.98
N ASP A 123 -6.87 -2.61 -23.27
CA ASP A 123 -6.68 -1.16 -23.29
C ASP A 123 -7.53 -0.51 -24.40
N ILE A 124 -7.62 -1.17 -25.57
CA ILE A 124 -8.45 -0.70 -26.69
C ILE A 124 -9.93 -0.70 -26.30
N LEU A 125 -10.41 -1.79 -25.71
CA LEU A 125 -11.81 -1.91 -25.28
C LEU A 125 -12.16 -0.90 -24.17
N GLU A 126 -11.27 -0.69 -23.21
CA GLU A 126 -11.44 0.31 -22.18
C GLU A 126 -11.51 1.72 -22.77
N ARG A 127 -10.63 2.03 -23.74
CA ARG A 127 -10.62 3.32 -24.43
C ARG A 127 -11.89 3.54 -25.25
N PHE A 128 -12.37 2.52 -25.97
CA PHE A 128 -13.63 2.58 -26.70
C PHE A 128 -14.82 2.84 -25.78
N LYS A 129 -14.84 2.19 -24.61
CA LYS A 129 -15.85 2.42 -23.57
C LYS A 129 -15.81 3.85 -23.04
N LYS A 130 -14.63 4.38 -22.71
CA LYS A 130 -14.44 5.77 -22.24
C LYS A 130 -14.85 6.79 -23.30
N ALA A 131 -14.50 6.56 -24.55
CA ALA A 131 -14.85 7.42 -25.68
C ALA A 131 -16.29 7.22 -26.19
N LYS A 132 -17.08 6.34 -25.55
CA LYS A 132 -18.46 6.02 -25.95
C LYS A 132 -18.58 5.68 -27.43
N VAL A 133 -17.68 4.87 -27.97
CA VAL A 133 -17.66 4.49 -29.41
C VAL A 133 -18.89 3.65 -29.75
N GLY A 134 -19.35 2.80 -28.83
CA GLY A 134 -20.55 1.98 -29.00
C GLY A 134 -20.40 0.84 -30.04
N LEU A 135 -19.16 0.41 -30.32
CA LEU A 135 -18.86 -0.72 -31.21
C LEU A 135 -18.51 -1.94 -30.33
N THR A 136 -19.37 -2.95 -30.36
CA THR A 136 -19.19 -4.21 -29.62
C THR A 136 -19.58 -5.39 -30.49
N VAL A 137 -19.13 -6.59 -30.15
CA VAL A 137 -19.62 -7.84 -30.74
C VAL A 137 -21.13 -7.92 -30.50
N GLU A 138 -21.86 -8.42 -31.50
CA GLU A 138 -23.32 -8.49 -31.58
C GLU A 138 -24.05 -7.15 -31.74
N SER A 139 -23.35 -6.01 -31.73
CA SER A 139 -23.94 -4.71 -32.05
C SER A 139 -24.24 -4.61 -33.57
N GLN A 140 -25.17 -3.74 -33.95
CA GLN A 140 -25.43 -3.43 -35.35
C GLN A 140 -24.21 -2.76 -35.97
N TYR A 141 -23.87 -3.19 -37.18
CA TYR A 141 -22.80 -2.57 -37.94
C TYR A 141 -23.21 -1.15 -38.36
N ASP A 142 -22.39 -0.22 -37.99
CA ASP A 142 -22.54 1.20 -38.34
C ASP A 142 -21.19 1.73 -38.80
N PRO A 143 -21.06 2.11 -40.09
CA PRO A 143 -19.82 2.66 -40.64
C PRO A 143 -19.29 3.87 -39.85
N THR A 144 -20.20 4.69 -39.31
CA THR A 144 -19.84 5.88 -38.53
C THR A 144 -19.14 5.47 -37.20
N LYS A 145 -19.66 4.45 -36.52
CA LYS A 145 -19.05 3.92 -35.32
C LYS A 145 -17.69 3.28 -35.61
N VAL A 146 -17.56 2.57 -36.73
CA VAL A 146 -16.28 1.99 -37.15
C VAL A 146 -15.26 3.10 -37.42
N LYS A 147 -15.65 4.17 -38.09
CA LYS A 147 -14.77 5.31 -38.37
C LYS A 147 -14.34 6.01 -37.07
N ARG A 148 -15.27 6.16 -36.15
CA ARG A 148 -14.96 6.69 -34.82
C ARG A 148 -14.00 5.78 -34.04
N ALA A 149 -14.17 4.45 -34.18
CA ALA A 149 -13.24 3.47 -33.58
C ALA A 149 -11.82 3.62 -34.17
N GLU A 150 -11.69 3.81 -35.49
CA GLU A 150 -10.38 4.06 -36.12
C GLU A 150 -9.71 5.31 -35.55
N VAL A 151 -10.46 6.42 -35.41
CA VAL A 151 -9.92 7.68 -34.84
C VAL A 151 -9.45 7.47 -33.40
N VAL A 152 -10.30 6.89 -32.55
CA VAL A 152 -10.00 6.64 -31.14
C VAL A 152 -8.82 5.67 -30.98
N LEU A 153 -8.72 4.65 -31.83
CA LEU A 153 -7.58 3.72 -31.81
C LEU A 153 -6.30 4.43 -32.29
N LYS A 154 -6.38 5.30 -33.26
CA LYS A 154 -5.23 6.10 -33.74
C LYS A 154 -4.74 7.06 -32.64
N GLU A 155 -5.66 7.72 -31.91
CA GLU A 155 -5.34 8.56 -30.76
C GLU A 155 -4.65 7.74 -29.66
N LEU A 156 -5.17 6.56 -29.32
CA LEU A 156 -4.57 5.67 -28.32
C LEU A 156 -3.14 5.26 -28.71
N LEU A 157 -2.92 4.92 -29.98
CA LEU A 157 -1.58 4.59 -30.48
C LEU A 157 -0.64 5.80 -30.47
N ALA A 158 -1.14 7.00 -30.76
CA ALA A 158 -0.36 8.23 -30.67
C ALA A 158 0.05 8.53 -29.23
N GLU A 159 -0.84 8.35 -28.24
CA GLU A 159 -0.53 8.47 -26.81
C GLU A 159 0.60 7.51 -26.39
N HIS A 160 0.71 6.34 -27.02
CA HIS A 160 1.79 5.37 -26.82
C HIS A 160 3.02 5.61 -27.74
N GLY A 161 3.06 6.75 -28.46
CA GLY A 161 4.20 7.18 -29.25
C GLY A 161 4.21 6.73 -30.70
N HIS A 162 3.12 6.18 -31.19
CA HIS A 162 2.97 5.75 -32.58
C HIS A 162 2.16 6.78 -33.38
N GLN A 163 2.67 8.00 -33.47
CA GLN A 163 1.99 9.13 -34.14
C GLN A 163 1.77 8.93 -35.63
N PHE A 164 2.58 8.10 -36.28
CA PHE A 164 2.49 7.78 -37.68
C PHE A 164 1.68 6.49 -37.92
N ALA A 165 0.94 6.01 -36.92
CA ALA A 165 0.10 4.83 -37.10
C ALA A 165 -0.97 5.05 -38.16
N THR A 166 -1.10 4.08 -39.04
CA THR A 166 -2.15 4.04 -40.03
C THR A 166 -3.04 2.84 -39.75
N ILE A 167 -4.35 3.07 -39.80
CA ILE A 167 -5.37 2.06 -39.54
C ILE A 167 -6.24 1.92 -40.79
N ARG A 168 -6.43 0.68 -41.20
CA ARG A 168 -7.34 0.32 -42.25
C ARG A 168 -8.31 -0.73 -41.73
N THR A 169 -9.61 -0.46 -41.80
CA THR A 169 -10.61 -1.44 -41.41
C THR A 169 -11.02 -2.26 -42.60
N VAL A 170 -10.92 -3.57 -42.48
CA VAL A 170 -11.42 -4.53 -43.48
C VAL A 170 -12.72 -5.11 -42.94
N VAL A 171 -13.78 -4.93 -43.71
CA VAL A 171 -15.12 -5.45 -43.41
C VAL A 171 -15.36 -6.65 -44.30
N LYS A 172 -15.56 -7.81 -43.68
CA LYS A 172 -15.88 -9.06 -44.39
C LYS A 172 -17.31 -9.45 -44.11
N ASN A 173 -18.12 -9.56 -45.13
CA ASN A 173 -19.49 -10.00 -45.01
C ASN A 173 -19.57 -11.51 -44.77
N LEU A 174 -20.36 -11.92 -43.80
CA LEU A 174 -20.60 -13.29 -43.42
C LEU A 174 -22.11 -13.60 -43.50
N PRO A 175 -22.54 -14.66 -44.19
CA PRO A 175 -23.96 -15.07 -44.15
C PRO A 175 -24.41 -15.42 -42.72
N PRO A 176 -25.67 -15.21 -42.31
CA PRO A 176 -26.80 -14.65 -43.13
C PRO A 176 -27.01 -13.15 -42.96
N ALA A 177 -26.35 -12.35 -42.30
CA ALA A 177 -26.37 -10.90 -42.14
C ALA A 177 -25.42 -10.48 -41.01
N ARG A 178 -24.18 -10.90 -41.16
CA ARG A 178 -23.11 -10.62 -40.19
C ARG A 178 -21.92 -10.01 -40.88
N VAL A 179 -21.11 -9.26 -40.11
CA VAL A 179 -19.83 -8.74 -40.59
C VAL A 179 -18.73 -9.06 -39.58
N SER A 180 -17.57 -9.44 -40.08
CA SER A 180 -16.36 -9.53 -39.34
C SER A 180 -15.55 -8.26 -39.62
N LEU A 181 -15.13 -7.59 -38.52
CA LEU A 181 -14.34 -6.38 -38.59
C LEU A 181 -12.88 -6.70 -38.25
N THR A 182 -11.95 -6.32 -39.10
CA THR A 182 -10.53 -6.43 -38.84
C THR A 182 -9.86 -5.08 -38.98
N PHE A 183 -9.35 -4.55 -37.87
CA PHE A 183 -8.53 -3.35 -37.86
C PHE A 183 -7.07 -3.75 -38.17
N GLU A 184 -6.64 -3.49 -39.40
CA GLU A 184 -5.24 -3.66 -39.82
C GLU A 184 -4.46 -2.40 -39.44
N VAL A 185 -3.58 -2.52 -38.50
CA VAL A 185 -2.78 -1.42 -37.94
C VAL A 185 -1.33 -1.56 -38.38
N LYS A 186 -0.79 -0.47 -38.92
CA LYS A 186 0.66 -0.29 -39.08
C LYS A 186 1.09 0.78 -38.11
N GLU A 187 1.70 0.37 -36.99
CA GLU A 187 2.08 1.27 -35.89
C GLU A 187 3.11 2.32 -36.29
N GLY A 188 3.97 2.01 -37.25
CA GLY A 188 5.08 2.88 -37.60
C GLY A 188 6.17 2.98 -36.53
N PRO A 189 7.17 3.85 -36.71
CA PRO A 189 8.25 3.99 -35.74
C PRO A 189 7.79 4.68 -34.46
N THR A 190 8.31 4.24 -33.32
CA THR A 190 8.08 4.91 -32.03
C THR A 190 8.72 6.29 -32.04
N VAL A 191 7.96 7.30 -31.66
CA VAL A 191 8.40 8.69 -31.62
C VAL A 191 8.60 9.11 -30.15
N LYS A 192 9.79 9.59 -29.82
CA LYS A 192 10.13 10.07 -28.48
C LYS A 192 10.52 11.53 -28.52
N VAL A 193 10.40 12.23 -27.39
CA VAL A 193 10.82 13.63 -27.26
C VAL A 193 12.33 13.72 -27.38
N GLY A 194 12.81 14.62 -28.21
CA GLY A 194 14.21 14.98 -28.38
C GLY A 194 14.57 16.20 -27.53
N HIS A 195 15.04 17.28 -28.21
CA HIS A 195 15.37 18.54 -27.54
C HIS A 195 14.09 19.38 -27.33
N ILE A 196 14.11 20.17 -26.24
CA ILE A 196 13.12 21.21 -25.97
C ILE A 196 13.88 22.52 -25.80
N ASP A 197 13.71 23.41 -26.72
CA ASP A 197 14.35 24.73 -26.73
C ASP A 197 13.29 25.83 -26.68
N PHE A 198 13.66 26.95 -26.10
CA PHE A 198 12.83 28.13 -25.94
C PHE A 198 13.48 29.30 -26.68
N VAL A 199 12.67 30.20 -27.25
CA VAL A 199 13.11 31.43 -27.91
C VAL A 199 12.34 32.60 -27.32
N GLY A 200 13.04 33.71 -27.01
CA GLY A 200 12.48 34.88 -26.36
C GLY A 200 12.43 34.77 -24.82
N ASN A 201 13.11 33.79 -24.25
CA ASN A 201 13.21 33.58 -22.81
C ASN A 201 14.47 34.25 -22.22
N ASP A 202 14.55 35.58 -22.28
CA ASP A 202 15.73 36.34 -21.91
C ASP A 202 15.98 36.39 -20.40
N ASN A 203 14.92 36.47 -19.60
CA ASN A 203 14.98 36.61 -18.13
C ASN A 203 14.79 35.30 -17.35
N VAL A 204 14.12 34.30 -17.96
CA VAL A 204 13.87 33.02 -17.33
C VAL A 204 14.61 31.91 -18.06
N GLY A 205 15.62 31.35 -17.43
CA GLY A 205 16.47 30.35 -18.05
C GLY A 205 15.70 29.08 -18.51
N SER A 206 16.07 28.57 -19.70
CA SER A 206 15.44 27.39 -20.34
C SER A 206 15.39 26.14 -19.44
N ARG A 207 16.33 25.99 -18.50
CA ARG A 207 16.30 24.90 -17.49
C ARG A 207 15.06 24.99 -16.61
N THR A 208 14.70 26.19 -16.17
CA THR A 208 13.52 26.44 -15.32
C THR A 208 12.23 26.16 -16.08
N LEU A 209 12.15 26.59 -17.33
CA LEU A 209 10.99 26.35 -18.18
C LEU A 209 10.82 24.86 -18.51
N ARG A 210 11.91 24.18 -18.85
CA ARG A 210 11.91 22.72 -18.98
C ARG A 210 11.45 22.01 -17.69
N GLN A 211 11.79 22.56 -16.52
CA GLN A 211 11.32 22.01 -15.24
C GLN A 211 9.83 22.21 -15.01
N ALA A 212 9.20 23.20 -15.60
CA ALA A 212 7.75 23.40 -15.54
C ALA A 212 6.97 22.39 -16.36
N MET A 213 7.55 21.89 -17.45
CA MET A 213 6.92 20.88 -18.31
C MET A 213 6.88 19.53 -17.60
N ARG A 214 5.68 18.98 -17.41
CA ARG A 214 5.51 17.70 -16.69
C ARG A 214 5.41 16.48 -17.61
N ASN A 215 4.81 16.65 -18.77
CA ASN A 215 4.44 15.52 -19.63
C ASN A 215 5.57 15.13 -20.58
N LEU A 216 6.15 16.09 -21.25
CA LEU A 216 7.07 15.85 -22.37
C LEU A 216 8.55 16.00 -22.03
N ARG A 217 8.89 16.49 -20.86
CA ARG A 217 10.30 16.68 -20.47
C ARG A 217 11.07 15.36 -20.46
N PRO A 218 12.12 15.17 -21.29
CA PRO A 218 13.00 14.02 -21.20
C PRO A 218 13.84 14.04 -19.91
N ILE A 219 14.16 12.87 -19.40
CA ILE A 219 15.09 12.73 -18.26
C ILE A 219 16.46 12.39 -18.83
N GLY A 220 17.43 13.24 -18.59
CA GLY A 220 18.79 13.07 -19.09
C GLY A 220 19.56 14.39 -19.06
N ILE A 221 20.81 14.36 -19.55
CA ILE A 221 21.62 15.56 -19.74
C ILE A 221 21.33 16.09 -21.14
N PRO A 222 20.75 17.30 -21.27
CA PRO A 222 20.46 17.89 -22.59
C PRO A 222 21.74 17.95 -23.44
N LYS A 223 21.62 17.56 -24.73
CA LYS A 223 22.72 17.54 -25.71
C LYS A 223 23.82 16.51 -25.47
N SER A 224 23.66 15.57 -24.52
CA SER A 224 24.59 14.45 -24.35
C SER A 224 24.26 13.34 -25.34
N ILE A 225 25.22 12.91 -26.14
CA ILE A 225 25.06 11.82 -27.11
C ILE A 225 24.70 10.50 -26.43
N ILE A 226 25.17 10.28 -25.19
CA ILE A 226 25.01 9.03 -24.45
C ILE A 226 23.83 9.11 -23.48
N LEU A 227 23.70 10.21 -22.73
CA LEU A 227 22.75 10.33 -21.64
C LEU A 227 21.39 10.91 -22.04
N GLU A 228 21.26 11.50 -23.23
CA GLU A 228 19.99 11.98 -23.80
C GLU A 228 18.99 10.84 -23.99
N ASN A 229 19.48 9.65 -24.29
CA ASN A 229 18.67 8.50 -24.67
C ASN A 229 18.27 7.57 -23.52
N ILE A 230 18.77 7.77 -22.28
CA ILE A 230 18.50 6.83 -21.17
C ILE A 230 17.02 6.83 -20.81
N PHE A 231 16.37 8.00 -20.75
CA PHE A 231 14.98 8.15 -20.32
C PHE A 231 14.20 9.11 -21.23
N ALA A 232 14.26 8.90 -22.54
CA ALA A 232 13.48 9.70 -23.47
C ALA A 232 11.99 9.30 -23.37
N ARG A 233 11.13 10.30 -23.17
CA ARG A 233 9.67 10.09 -23.08
C ARG A 233 9.04 9.97 -24.46
N THR A 234 7.99 9.21 -24.52
CA THR A 234 7.09 9.13 -25.67
C THR A 234 6.47 10.48 -25.93
N PHE A 235 6.43 10.90 -27.18
CA PHE A 235 5.79 12.15 -27.58
C PHE A 235 4.29 11.96 -27.72
N ASP A 236 3.52 12.87 -27.14
CA ASP A 236 2.09 12.95 -27.21
C ASP A 236 1.71 14.42 -27.51
N ALA A 237 1.08 14.66 -28.64
CA ALA A 237 0.76 16.01 -29.08
C ALA A 237 -0.27 16.69 -28.17
N SER A 238 -1.25 15.94 -27.62
CA SER A 238 -2.26 16.49 -26.72
C SER A 238 -1.67 17.05 -25.41
N LYS A 239 -0.55 16.51 -25.00
CA LYS A 239 0.19 16.95 -23.79
C LYS A 239 1.12 18.13 -24.03
N LEU A 240 1.37 18.47 -25.29
CA LEU A 240 2.23 19.62 -25.64
C LEU A 240 1.57 20.94 -25.24
N ASP A 241 0.29 21.09 -25.51
CA ASP A 241 -0.48 22.29 -25.17
C ASP A 241 -0.60 22.46 -23.64
N GLU A 242 -0.82 21.38 -22.93
CA GLU A 242 -0.78 21.41 -21.45
C GLU A 242 0.58 21.84 -20.90
N ASP A 243 1.66 21.35 -21.50
CA ASP A 243 3.01 21.75 -21.08
C ASP A 243 3.33 23.21 -21.47
N ALA A 244 2.81 23.70 -22.60
CA ALA A 244 2.90 25.11 -22.98
C ALA A 244 2.17 26.02 -21.96
N GLN A 245 0.96 25.63 -21.53
CA GLN A 245 0.24 26.33 -20.46
C GLN A 245 1.01 26.32 -19.14
N ARG A 246 1.67 25.21 -18.79
CA ARG A 246 2.53 25.14 -17.59
C ARG A 246 3.76 26.04 -17.69
N VAL A 247 4.34 26.17 -18.86
CA VAL A 247 5.44 27.14 -19.11
C VAL A 247 4.93 28.57 -18.92
N GLN A 248 3.79 28.92 -19.48
CA GLN A 248 3.15 30.22 -19.26
C GLN A 248 2.87 30.47 -17.77
N MET A 249 2.31 29.47 -17.07
CA MET A 249 2.08 29.56 -15.63
C MET A 249 3.38 29.75 -14.84
N ALA A 250 4.48 29.12 -15.26
CA ALA A 250 5.79 29.29 -14.62
C ALA A 250 6.35 30.72 -14.76
N TYR A 251 6.02 31.41 -15.83
CA TYR A 251 6.30 32.85 -15.98
C TYR A 251 5.41 33.68 -15.09
N ARG A 252 4.09 33.43 -15.08
CA ARG A 252 3.13 34.13 -14.22
C ARG A 252 3.44 33.97 -12.74
N ASP A 253 4.01 32.84 -12.36
CA ASP A 253 4.47 32.60 -10.98
C ASP A 253 5.74 33.38 -10.59
N ARG A 254 6.41 33.98 -11.58
CA ARG A 254 7.61 34.79 -11.37
C ARG A 254 7.37 36.29 -11.58
N GLY A 255 6.13 36.67 -11.75
CA GLY A 255 5.71 38.05 -11.91
C GLY A 255 5.49 38.48 -13.36
N TYR A 256 5.72 37.65 -14.34
CA TYR A 256 5.47 37.97 -15.75
C TYR A 256 4.01 37.67 -16.10
N PHE A 257 3.10 38.50 -15.60
CA PHE A 257 1.65 38.26 -15.72
C PHE A 257 1.18 38.19 -17.18
N LYS A 258 1.72 39.06 -18.02
CA LYS A 258 1.37 39.17 -19.45
C LYS A 258 2.13 38.18 -20.32
N ALA A 259 2.92 37.28 -19.77
CA ALA A 259 3.68 36.32 -20.55
C ALA A 259 2.78 35.42 -21.40
N LEU A 260 3.17 35.27 -22.67
CA LEU A 260 2.46 34.44 -23.65
C LEU A 260 3.41 33.39 -24.21
N THR A 261 2.89 32.19 -24.42
CA THR A 261 3.56 31.15 -25.20
C THR A 261 2.87 31.02 -26.53
N SER A 262 3.60 31.23 -27.63
CA SER A 262 3.07 30.99 -28.96
C SER A 262 3.02 29.48 -29.26
N GLU A 263 2.33 29.11 -30.32
CA GLU A 263 2.20 27.70 -30.75
C GLU A 263 3.56 27.02 -30.88
N PRO A 264 3.80 25.89 -30.21
CA PRO A 264 5.09 25.19 -30.25
C PRO A 264 5.37 24.61 -31.65
N LYS A 265 6.55 24.85 -32.17
CA LYS A 265 7.01 24.30 -33.45
C LYS A 265 7.70 22.96 -33.19
N THR A 266 7.35 21.94 -33.97
CA THR A 266 7.90 20.58 -33.82
C THR A 266 8.68 20.18 -35.07
N ARG A 267 9.85 19.55 -34.89
CA ARG A 267 10.68 19.02 -35.97
C ARG A 267 11.00 17.56 -35.70
N VAL A 268 10.70 16.70 -36.64
CA VAL A 268 10.99 15.26 -36.57
C VAL A 268 12.40 15.00 -37.11
N ARG A 269 13.21 14.27 -36.38
CA ARG A 269 14.52 13.74 -36.81
C ARG A 269 14.66 12.26 -36.46
N ASP A 270 15.61 11.59 -37.04
CA ASP A 270 15.95 10.23 -36.65
C ASP A 270 16.69 10.20 -35.29
N ALA A 271 16.49 9.14 -34.53
CA ALA A 271 17.17 8.98 -33.24
C ALA A 271 18.66 8.78 -33.50
N GLY A 272 19.48 9.65 -32.90
CA GLY A 272 20.93 9.50 -32.86
C GLY A 272 21.40 8.92 -31.52
N GLY A 273 22.67 8.47 -31.49
CA GLY A 273 23.31 7.98 -30.28
C GLY A 273 23.19 6.45 -30.06
N ILE A 274 23.80 5.99 -28.99
CA ILE A 274 23.89 4.56 -28.61
C ILE A 274 23.00 4.32 -27.40
N ASN A 275 22.24 3.24 -27.43
CA ASN A 275 21.49 2.78 -26.27
C ASN A 275 22.49 2.11 -25.29
N ILE A 276 22.63 2.67 -24.09
CA ILE A 276 23.59 2.22 -23.08
C ILE A 276 23.34 0.76 -22.66
N PHE A 277 22.08 0.35 -22.60
CA PHE A 277 21.73 -0.99 -22.15
C PHE A 277 21.97 -2.08 -23.21
N THR A 278 21.90 -1.71 -24.48
CA THR A 278 22.06 -2.68 -25.59
C THR A 278 23.34 -2.47 -26.39
N LEU A 279 24.08 -1.38 -26.15
CA LEU A 279 25.27 -0.94 -26.89
C LEU A 279 25.06 -0.86 -28.42
N ARG A 280 23.80 -0.73 -28.86
CA ARG A 280 23.42 -0.63 -30.28
C ARG A 280 22.96 0.78 -30.62
N PRO A 281 23.05 1.19 -31.89
CA PRO A 281 22.50 2.48 -32.33
C PRO A 281 21.01 2.57 -31.94
N SER A 282 20.61 3.74 -31.44
CA SER A 282 19.21 3.99 -31.08
C SER A 282 18.34 4.00 -32.33
N LYS A 283 17.27 3.19 -32.33
CA LYS A 283 16.28 3.15 -33.41
C LYS A 283 15.06 4.01 -33.06
N GLY A 284 14.35 4.54 -34.06
CA GLY A 284 13.13 5.33 -33.93
C GLY A 284 13.31 6.79 -34.29
N LYS A 285 12.26 7.59 -34.04
CA LYS A 285 12.22 9.01 -34.36
C LYS A 285 12.22 9.87 -33.10
N ARG A 286 12.77 11.08 -33.20
CA ARG A 286 12.76 12.10 -32.17
C ARG A 286 12.01 13.32 -32.66
N ILE A 287 11.27 13.96 -31.77
CA ILE A 287 10.64 15.26 -32.00
C ILE A 287 11.37 16.30 -31.17
N ASP A 288 12.00 17.24 -31.82
CA ASP A 288 12.54 18.44 -31.21
C ASP A 288 11.45 19.51 -31.18
N ILE A 289 11.28 20.17 -30.04
CA ILE A 289 10.22 21.12 -29.74
C ILE A 289 10.87 22.49 -29.55
N LEU A 290 10.47 23.46 -30.35
CA LEU A 290 10.83 24.85 -30.18
C LEU A 290 9.61 25.64 -29.70
N MET A 291 9.69 26.23 -28.53
CA MET A 291 8.62 26.98 -27.90
C MET A 291 8.93 28.46 -27.88
N PRO A 292 8.30 29.29 -28.73
CA PRO A 292 8.46 30.73 -28.68
C PRO A 292 7.73 31.28 -27.45
N VAL A 293 8.33 32.24 -26.78
CA VAL A 293 7.81 32.90 -25.58
C VAL A 293 7.99 34.39 -25.68
N GLU A 294 6.96 35.12 -25.26
CA GLU A 294 6.99 36.57 -25.05
C GLU A 294 6.85 36.82 -23.55
N GLU A 295 7.92 37.23 -22.88
CA GLU A 295 7.97 37.36 -21.41
C GLU A 295 7.15 38.56 -20.90
N GLY A 296 7.17 39.69 -21.58
CA GLY A 296 6.60 40.95 -21.14
C GLY A 296 7.27 41.53 -19.91
N LYS A 297 6.65 42.54 -19.27
CA LYS A 297 7.16 43.15 -18.04
C LYS A 297 6.90 42.30 -16.83
N ARG A 298 7.75 42.45 -15.81
CA ARG A 298 7.66 41.76 -14.54
C ARG A 298 6.99 42.64 -13.48
N TYR A 299 5.93 42.16 -12.83
CA TYR A 299 5.12 42.91 -11.87
C TYR A 299 5.28 42.36 -10.46
N ARG A 300 5.21 43.28 -9.48
CA ARG A 300 5.05 42.97 -8.05
C ARG A 300 3.59 43.15 -7.66
N LEU A 301 3.12 42.43 -6.65
CA LEU A 301 1.80 42.61 -6.09
C LEU A 301 1.73 43.98 -5.36
N GLY A 302 0.91 44.88 -5.84
CA GLY A 302 0.68 46.19 -5.22
C GLY A 302 -0.33 46.14 -4.10
N GLY A 303 -1.33 45.26 -4.19
CA GLY A 303 -2.36 45.02 -3.19
C GLY A 303 -3.53 44.21 -3.71
N ILE A 304 -4.35 43.71 -2.80
CA ILE A 304 -5.61 43.02 -3.09
C ILE A 304 -6.72 43.72 -2.35
N THR A 305 -7.75 44.18 -3.09
CA THR A 305 -8.94 44.81 -2.56
C THR A 305 -10.17 43.92 -2.74
N PHE A 306 -11.16 44.09 -1.90
CA PHE A 306 -12.38 43.28 -1.92
C PHE A 306 -13.63 44.24 -1.91
N THR A 307 -14.59 43.93 -2.75
CA THR A 307 -15.89 44.59 -2.82
C THR A 307 -17.00 43.53 -2.73
N GLY A 308 -18.20 43.94 -2.29
CA GLY A 308 -19.34 43.03 -2.23
C GLY A 308 -19.41 42.08 -1.03
N ASN A 309 -18.41 42.06 -0.17
CA ASN A 309 -18.32 41.15 0.98
C ASN A 309 -19.22 41.63 2.15
N LYS A 310 -20.32 40.94 2.40
CA LYS A 310 -21.30 41.22 3.47
C LYS A 310 -21.18 40.22 4.63
N ALA A 311 -21.00 38.94 4.35
CA ALA A 311 -20.91 37.87 5.35
C ALA A 311 -19.58 37.88 6.11
N ILE A 312 -18.47 38.15 5.40
CA ILE A 312 -17.14 38.28 6.01
C ILE A 312 -16.73 39.76 5.88
N THR A 313 -17.03 40.57 6.86
CA THR A 313 -16.72 42.00 6.84
C THR A 313 -15.27 42.32 7.17
N ASN A 314 -14.56 41.42 7.81
CA ASN A 314 -13.18 41.61 8.22
C ASN A 314 -12.21 41.47 7.02
N MET A 315 -11.76 42.61 6.45
CA MET A 315 -10.83 42.70 5.33
C MET A 315 -9.51 42.02 5.62
N LYS A 316 -9.03 42.01 6.88
CA LYS A 316 -7.78 41.29 7.26
C LYS A 316 -7.97 39.78 7.18
N ALA A 317 -9.16 39.27 7.51
CA ALA A 317 -9.46 37.84 7.38
C ALA A 317 -9.54 37.37 5.91
N LEU A 318 -10.13 38.21 5.04
CA LEU A 318 -10.15 37.98 3.60
C LEU A 318 -8.73 38.01 3.00
N ARG A 319 -7.94 39.03 3.37
CA ARG A 319 -6.54 39.17 2.92
C ARG A 319 -5.65 38.01 3.39
N ALA A 320 -5.91 37.48 4.58
CA ALA A 320 -5.16 36.32 5.13
C ALA A 320 -5.37 35.03 4.34
N GLN A 321 -6.40 34.93 3.49
CA GLN A 321 -6.58 33.76 2.61
C GLN A 321 -5.50 33.72 1.50
N PHE A 322 -4.85 34.86 1.24
CA PHE A 322 -3.79 34.98 0.23
C PHE A 322 -2.44 34.99 0.93
N ALA A 323 -1.65 33.95 0.69
CA ALA A 323 -0.33 33.80 1.33
C ALA A 323 0.70 34.81 0.84
N GLN A 324 0.51 35.39 -0.36
CA GLN A 324 1.44 36.34 -0.97
C GLN A 324 1.33 37.71 -0.33
N LYS A 325 2.46 38.32 0.01
CA LYS A 325 2.55 39.67 0.60
C LYS A 325 2.64 40.75 -0.48
N ASP A 326 2.17 41.94 -0.14
CA ASP A 326 2.33 43.11 -1.00
C ASP A 326 3.83 43.46 -1.15
N GLY A 327 4.23 43.89 -2.36
CA GLY A 327 5.61 44.14 -2.70
C GLY A 327 6.41 42.88 -3.20
N GLU A 328 5.91 41.66 -2.99
CA GLU A 328 6.51 40.44 -3.54
C GLU A 328 6.24 40.33 -5.05
N TRP A 329 7.13 39.57 -5.76
CA TRP A 329 6.86 39.29 -7.17
C TRP A 329 5.60 38.48 -7.32
N PHE A 330 4.68 38.92 -8.19
CA PHE A 330 3.38 38.26 -8.38
C PHE A 330 3.53 36.78 -8.71
N SER A 331 2.66 35.93 -8.12
CA SER A 331 2.55 34.51 -8.43
C SER A 331 1.10 34.13 -8.69
N ALA A 332 0.81 33.71 -9.91
CA ALA A 332 -0.53 33.27 -10.30
C ALA A 332 -0.99 32.04 -9.50
N THR A 333 -0.09 31.11 -9.21
CA THR A 333 -0.39 29.91 -8.40
C THR A 333 -0.75 30.28 -6.95
N LEU A 334 -0.02 31.20 -6.31
CA LEU A 334 -0.32 31.63 -4.95
C LEU A 334 -1.62 32.42 -4.90
N PHE A 335 -1.86 33.26 -5.91
CA PHE A 335 -3.10 34.02 -6.03
C PHE A 335 -4.31 33.08 -6.25
N GLY A 336 -4.21 32.12 -7.19
CA GLY A 336 -5.24 31.11 -7.44
C GLY A 336 -5.58 30.29 -6.19
N LYS A 337 -4.57 29.91 -5.41
CA LYS A 337 -4.79 29.27 -4.08
C LYS A 337 -5.53 30.18 -3.11
N GLY A 338 -5.24 31.48 -3.13
CA GLY A 338 -5.95 32.46 -2.32
C GLY A 338 -7.44 32.53 -2.67
N LEU A 339 -7.78 32.56 -3.97
CA LEU A 339 -9.17 32.51 -4.44
C LEU A 339 -9.85 31.19 -4.05
N GLU A 340 -9.16 30.07 -4.15
CA GLU A 340 -9.68 28.78 -3.70
C GLU A 340 -9.93 28.75 -2.20
N ASN A 341 -9.01 29.29 -1.39
CA ASN A 341 -9.18 29.42 0.05
C ASN A 341 -10.38 30.31 0.39
N LEU A 342 -10.56 31.42 -0.35
CA LEU A 342 -11.68 32.32 -0.20
C LEU A 342 -13.00 31.60 -0.49
N ARG A 343 -13.08 30.86 -1.61
CA ARG A 343 -14.23 30.03 -1.95
C ARG A 343 -14.53 28.98 -0.87
N LYS A 344 -13.48 28.34 -0.33
CA LYS A 344 -13.63 27.39 0.78
C LYS A 344 -14.13 28.05 2.05
N ALA A 345 -13.67 29.26 2.36
CA ALA A 345 -14.12 30.01 3.53
C ALA A 345 -15.61 30.32 3.44
N TYR A 346 -16.09 30.86 2.32
CA TYR A 346 -17.51 31.14 2.08
C TYR A 346 -18.33 29.83 1.97
N GLY A 347 -17.83 28.82 1.29
CA GLY A 347 -18.48 27.52 1.24
C GLY A 347 -18.61 26.86 2.61
N GLY A 348 -17.68 27.12 3.53
CA GLY A 348 -17.75 26.70 4.94
C GLY A 348 -18.85 27.39 5.74
N LEU A 349 -19.32 28.55 5.27
CA LEU A 349 -20.41 29.33 5.85
C LEU A 349 -21.76 29.13 5.13
N GLY A 350 -21.83 28.22 4.16
CA GLY A 350 -23.05 27.86 3.44
C GLY A 350 -23.32 28.64 2.15
N TYR A 351 -22.40 29.47 1.71
CA TYR A 351 -22.51 30.21 0.46
C TYR A 351 -22.03 29.38 -0.74
N ILE A 352 -22.89 28.49 -1.26
CA ILE A 352 -22.55 27.55 -2.33
C ILE A 352 -22.27 28.29 -3.64
N ASN A 353 -23.04 29.33 -3.94
CA ASN A 353 -22.98 30.06 -5.20
C ASN A 353 -21.96 31.20 -5.18
N PHE A 354 -21.06 31.23 -4.19
CA PHE A 354 -19.99 32.22 -4.10
C PHE A 354 -19.17 32.34 -5.37
N VAL A 355 -19.04 33.56 -5.89
CA VAL A 355 -18.17 33.90 -7.02
C VAL A 355 -17.28 35.06 -6.60
N GLY A 356 -15.98 34.93 -6.77
CA GLY A 356 -15.01 36.01 -6.59
C GLY A 356 -14.32 36.30 -7.93
N SER A 357 -14.62 37.43 -8.52
CA SER A 357 -14.15 37.84 -9.86
C SER A 357 -12.99 38.84 -9.73
N PRO A 358 -11.72 38.40 -9.99
CA PRO A 358 -10.56 39.26 -9.89
C PRO A 358 -10.41 40.13 -11.15
N THR A 359 -10.29 41.43 -11.00
CA THR A 359 -9.97 42.40 -12.06
C THR A 359 -8.53 42.91 -11.86
N PRO A 360 -7.59 42.61 -12.75
CA PRO A 360 -6.24 43.12 -12.64
C PRO A 360 -6.12 44.57 -13.10
N ARG A 361 -5.49 45.42 -12.30
CA ARG A 361 -5.14 46.79 -12.63
C ARG A 361 -3.63 46.98 -12.57
N PHE A 362 -3.04 47.47 -13.64
CA PHE A 362 -1.60 47.62 -13.78
C PHE A 362 -1.13 49.05 -13.57
N ASP A 363 -0.12 49.28 -12.76
CA ASP A 363 0.68 50.49 -12.72
C ASP A 363 1.99 50.22 -13.49
N GLU A 364 2.01 50.65 -14.74
CA GLU A 364 3.13 50.42 -15.65
C GLU A 364 4.38 51.22 -15.28
N ALA A 365 4.24 52.31 -14.52
CA ALA A 365 5.34 53.16 -14.06
C ALA A 365 6.09 52.52 -12.89
N LYS A 366 5.35 51.91 -11.97
CA LYS A 366 5.94 51.25 -10.78
C LYS A 366 6.09 49.73 -10.95
N ASN A 367 5.65 49.16 -12.06
CA ASN A 367 5.59 47.71 -12.30
C ASN A 367 4.82 46.97 -11.19
N LEU A 368 3.65 47.53 -10.79
CA LEU A 368 2.76 46.93 -9.79
C LEU A 368 1.51 46.37 -10.46
N ILE A 369 1.01 45.26 -9.93
CA ILE A 369 -0.32 44.72 -10.23
C ILE A 369 -1.19 44.80 -8.98
N PHE A 370 -2.33 45.45 -9.10
CA PHE A 370 -3.40 45.45 -8.10
C PHE A 370 -4.49 44.51 -8.55
N LEU A 371 -5.11 43.85 -7.61
CA LEU A 371 -6.16 42.86 -7.90
C LEU A 371 -7.39 43.22 -7.10
N ASP A 372 -8.38 43.75 -7.81
CA ASP A 372 -9.66 44.13 -7.23
C ASP A 372 -10.63 42.94 -7.38
N ILE A 373 -11.02 42.33 -6.25
CA ILE A 373 -11.87 41.15 -6.23
C ILE A 373 -13.29 41.55 -5.91
N ASP A 374 -14.17 41.47 -6.90
CA ASP A 374 -15.59 41.62 -6.70
C ASP A 374 -16.23 40.32 -6.25
N ILE A 375 -16.89 40.36 -5.09
CA ILE A 375 -17.47 39.21 -4.40
C ILE A 375 -18.98 39.24 -4.55
N ASP A 376 -19.49 38.22 -5.23
CA ASP A 376 -20.92 37.87 -5.16
C ASP A 376 -21.04 36.64 -4.22
N GLU A 377 -21.58 36.88 -3.02
CA GLU A 377 -21.74 35.83 -2.00
C GLU A 377 -22.89 34.88 -2.33
N GLY A 378 -23.92 35.36 -3.04
CA GLY A 378 -25.17 34.64 -3.22
C GLY A 378 -25.98 34.51 -1.92
N LYS A 379 -26.81 33.46 -1.83
CA LYS A 379 -27.60 33.13 -0.63
C LYS A 379 -26.88 32.07 0.22
N GLN A 380 -27.14 32.12 1.55
CA GLN A 380 -26.72 31.06 2.47
C GLN A 380 -27.72 29.90 2.42
N PHE A 381 -27.22 28.69 2.30
CA PHE A 381 -28.03 27.46 2.19
C PHE A 381 -27.95 26.60 3.44
N LYS A 382 -29.08 25.94 3.76
CA LYS A 382 -29.19 24.88 4.77
C LYS A 382 -29.37 23.54 4.05
N VAL A 383 -28.81 22.46 4.62
CA VAL A 383 -29.02 21.10 4.11
C VAL A 383 -30.47 20.69 4.39
N SER A 384 -31.24 20.43 3.35
CA SER A 384 -32.60 19.90 3.46
C SER A 384 -32.56 18.39 3.61
N ARG A 385 -31.87 17.72 2.71
CA ARG A 385 -31.86 16.25 2.63
C ARG A 385 -30.52 15.74 2.13
N ILE A 386 -30.10 14.58 2.64
CA ILE A 386 -28.93 13.84 2.17
C ILE A 386 -29.37 12.45 1.72
N GLU A 387 -29.26 12.18 0.43
CA GLU A 387 -29.65 10.92 -0.19
C GLU A 387 -28.43 10.17 -0.72
N PHE A 388 -28.54 8.83 -0.70
CA PHE A 388 -27.55 7.94 -1.27
C PHE A 388 -28.19 7.09 -2.36
N SER A 389 -27.45 6.88 -3.44
CA SER A 389 -27.85 5.95 -4.51
C SER A 389 -26.70 5.01 -4.86
N GLY A 390 -27.02 3.75 -5.15
CA GLY A 390 -26.03 2.73 -5.54
C GLY A 390 -25.41 1.94 -4.36
N ASN A 391 -25.87 2.18 -3.13
CA ASN A 391 -25.49 1.41 -1.95
C ASN A 391 -26.42 0.19 -1.75
N SER A 392 -26.28 -0.80 -2.64
CA SER A 392 -27.13 -1.99 -2.65
C SER A 392 -26.88 -2.95 -1.47
N ILE A 393 -25.66 -2.96 -0.93
CA ILE A 393 -25.21 -3.83 0.16
C ILE A 393 -25.00 -3.01 1.43
N THR A 394 -24.31 -1.87 1.34
CA THR A 394 -23.96 -1.04 2.48
C THR A 394 -25.19 -0.35 3.03
N ARG A 395 -25.47 -0.55 4.31
CA ARG A 395 -26.63 0.09 4.97
C ARG A 395 -26.42 1.59 5.08
N ASP A 396 -27.50 2.35 4.91
CA ASP A 396 -27.50 3.81 4.99
C ASP A 396 -26.81 4.34 6.28
N ARG A 397 -27.09 3.76 7.43
CA ARG A 397 -26.46 4.13 8.70
C ARG A 397 -24.93 4.06 8.69
N VAL A 398 -24.32 3.18 7.89
CA VAL A 398 -22.87 3.04 7.78
C VAL A 398 -22.27 4.22 7.02
N ILE A 399 -22.98 4.71 6.02
CA ILE A 399 -22.59 5.88 5.23
C ILE A 399 -22.83 7.14 6.05
N ARG A 400 -24.01 7.30 6.61
CA ARG A 400 -24.49 8.48 7.33
C ARG A 400 -23.64 8.81 8.56
N ARG A 401 -23.13 7.79 9.28
CA ARG A 401 -22.24 8.01 10.44
C ARG A 401 -20.88 8.63 10.11
N GLU A 402 -20.44 8.54 8.85
CA GLU A 402 -19.19 9.15 8.39
C GLU A 402 -19.36 10.60 7.93
N LEU A 403 -20.59 11.04 7.74
CA LEU A 403 -20.87 12.40 7.33
C LEU A 403 -20.59 13.37 8.48
N MET A 404 -20.07 14.53 8.12
CA MET A 404 -19.85 15.66 9.01
C MET A 404 -20.94 16.75 8.88
N LEU A 405 -21.92 16.51 8.01
CA LEU A 405 -23.09 17.33 7.79
C LEU A 405 -24.33 16.62 8.29
N GLU A 406 -25.25 17.39 8.88
CA GLU A 406 -26.56 16.90 9.32
C GLU A 406 -27.65 17.66 8.56
N GLU A 407 -28.78 17.02 8.33
CA GLU A 407 -29.95 17.64 7.74
C GLU A 407 -30.47 18.74 8.68
N GLY A 408 -30.89 19.88 8.12
CA GLY A 408 -31.30 21.10 8.87
C GLY A 408 -30.15 22.03 9.23
N ALA A 409 -28.90 21.58 9.21
CA ALA A 409 -27.73 22.44 9.50
C ALA A 409 -27.38 23.36 8.31
N VAL A 410 -26.63 24.42 8.57
CA VAL A 410 -26.04 25.23 7.50
C VAL A 410 -25.08 24.36 6.67
N TYR A 411 -25.22 24.44 5.35
CA TYR A 411 -24.33 23.72 4.46
C TYR A 411 -22.86 24.13 4.68
N ASN A 412 -21.98 23.16 4.70
CA ASN A 412 -20.55 23.40 4.82
C ASN A 412 -19.80 22.54 3.80
N ALA A 413 -19.26 23.20 2.76
CA ALA A 413 -18.55 22.53 1.68
C ALA A 413 -17.31 21.74 2.15
N GLN A 414 -16.58 22.28 3.13
CA GLN A 414 -15.41 21.59 3.70
C GLN A 414 -15.83 20.35 4.50
N ALA A 415 -16.91 20.45 5.28
CA ALA A 415 -17.44 19.29 6.00
C ALA A 415 -17.95 18.20 5.04
N TRP A 416 -18.53 18.59 3.92
CA TRP A 416 -18.95 17.68 2.87
C TRP A 416 -17.74 16.97 2.21
N GLU A 417 -16.73 17.73 1.81
CA GLU A 417 -15.48 17.20 1.24
C GLU A 417 -14.78 16.24 2.21
N LEU A 418 -14.70 16.58 3.49
CA LEU A 418 -14.18 15.72 4.55
C LEU A 418 -15.04 14.46 4.75
N SER A 419 -16.35 14.56 4.58
CA SER A 419 -17.26 13.39 4.62
C SER A 419 -16.94 12.39 3.51
N LEU A 420 -16.76 12.89 2.29
CA LEU A 420 -16.34 12.02 1.16
C LEU A 420 -14.95 11.43 1.37
N LEU A 421 -14.02 12.20 1.92
CA LEU A 421 -12.68 11.69 2.27
C LEU A 421 -12.77 10.53 3.27
N ARG A 422 -13.62 10.64 4.29
CA ARG A 422 -13.88 9.57 5.25
C ARG A 422 -14.48 8.34 4.60
N LEU A 423 -15.49 8.52 3.75
CA LEU A 423 -16.08 7.42 3.00
C LEU A 423 -15.04 6.72 2.10
N ASN A 424 -14.16 7.48 1.46
CA ASN A 424 -13.03 6.93 0.68
C ASN A 424 -12.05 6.12 1.55
N GLN A 425 -11.81 6.54 2.79
CA GLN A 425 -10.94 5.82 3.73
C GLN A 425 -11.50 4.45 4.14
N LEU A 426 -12.84 4.27 4.14
CA LEU A 426 -13.47 2.98 4.39
C LEU A 426 -13.19 1.96 3.29
N ASN A 427 -12.87 2.40 2.08
CA ASN A 427 -12.62 1.57 0.91
C ASN A 427 -13.80 0.64 0.52
N TYR A 428 -15.03 1.02 0.87
CA TYR A 428 -16.26 0.28 0.50
C TYR A 428 -16.76 0.65 -0.89
N PHE A 429 -16.39 1.84 -1.37
CA PHE A 429 -16.81 2.41 -2.64
C PHE A 429 -15.63 2.69 -3.55
N GLU A 430 -15.86 2.82 -4.87
CA GLU A 430 -14.89 3.43 -5.77
C GLU A 430 -14.57 4.85 -5.28
N ALA A 431 -13.40 5.39 -5.66
CA ALA A 431 -12.96 6.69 -5.16
C ALA A 431 -13.97 7.79 -5.49
N LEU A 432 -14.62 8.31 -4.47
CA LEU A 432 -15.63 9.37 -4.55
C LEU A 432 -14.97 10.73 -4.74
N LYS A 433 -15.49 11.52 -5.69
CA LYS A 433 -15.07 12.87 -5.96
C LYS A 433 -16.30 13.80 -5.91
N VAL A 434 -16.15 14.95 -5.28
CA VAL A 434 -17.25 15.90 -5.12
C VAL A 434 -17.86 16.31 -6.47
N GLU A 435 -17.01 16.57 -7.47
CA GLU A 435 -17.42 17.05 -8.80
C GLU A 435 -18.11 16.00 -9.67
N GLN A 436 -17.90 14.71 -9.39
CA GLN A 436 -18.38 13.61 -10.25
C GLN A 436 -19.52 12.82 -9.62
N ASP A 437 -19.43 12.59 -8.31
CA ASP A 437 -20.28 11.64 -7.60
C ASP A 437 -21.27 12.33 -6.66
N SER A 438 -21.10 13.65 -6.40
CA SER A 438 -22.00 14.45 -5.59
C SER A 438 -22.83 15.40 -6.46
N GLU A 439 -24.14 15.26 -6.38
CA GLU A 439 -25.09 16.17 -7.03
C GLU A 439 -25.71 17.06 -5.96
N THR A 440 -25.58 18.36 -6.16
CA THR A 440 -26.17 19.38 -5.30
C THR A 440 -27.35 20.03 -6.01
N ARG A 441 -28.54 19.94 -5.42
CA ARG A 441 -29.74 20.57 -5.95
C ARG A 441 -30.14 21.70 -5.02
N THR A 442 -29.93 22.93 -5.46
CA THR A 442 -30.27 24.12 -4.69
C THR A 442 -31.69 24.57 -4.98
N ASN A 443 -32.45 24.86 -3.90
CA ASN A 443 -33.70 25.56 -3.96
C ASN A 443 -33.45 27.03 -3.49
N ASN A 444 -33.34 27.93 -4.45
CA ASN A 444 -33.01 29.32 -4.18
C ASN A 444 -34.14 30.05 -3.39
N ASP A 445 -35.38 29.65 -3.55
CA ASP A 445 -36.52 30.29 -2.87
C ASP A 445 -36.52 29.93 -1.39
N ALA A 446 -36.37 28.64 -1.09
CA ALA A 446 -36.33 28.15 0.29
C ALA A 446 -34.95 28.31 0.97
N GLY A 447 -33.89 28.64 0.25
CA GLY A 447 -32.53 28.69 0.79
C GLY A 447 -32.04 27.33 1.28
N THR A 448 -32.42 26.24 0.59
CA THR A 448 -32.09 24.87 0.96
C THR A 448 -31.35 24.14 -0.15
N VAL A 449 -30.59 23.14 0.24
CA VAL A 449 -29.82 22.31 -0.67
C VAL A 449 -30.07 20.83 -0.35
N ASP A 450 -30.41 20.06 -1.39
CA ASP A 450 -30.45 18.61 -1.34
C ASP A 450 -29.12 18.05 -1.88
N LEU A 451 -28.56 17.09 -1.17
CA LEU A 451 -27.31 16.44 -1.52
C LEU A 451 -27.59 15.00 -1.92
N LEU A 452 -27.33 14.64 -3.18
CA LEU A 452 -27.39 13.27 -3.66
C LEU A 452 -25.97 12.75 -3.88
N LEU A 453 -25.57 11.71 -3.15
CA LEU A 453 -24.29 11.04 -3.33
C LEU A 453 -24.48 9.74 -4.10
N LYS A 454 -23.88 9.69 -5.29
CA LYS A 454 -23.88 8.51 -6.16
C LYS A 454 -22.72 7.61 -5.78
N LEU A 455 -23.03 6.43 -5.25
CA LEU A 455 -22.08 5.47 -4.75
C LEU A 455 -21.95 4.33 -5.75
N LYS A 456 -20.75 3.82 -5.89
CA LYS A 456 -20.48 2.58 -6.60
C LYS A 456 -19.68 1.66 -5.70
N GLU A 457 -20.33 0.60 -5.24
CA GLU A 457 -19.73 -0.32 -4.29
C GLU A 457 -18.59 -1.11 -4.92
N LYS A 458 -17.49 -1.21 -4.20
CA LYS A 458 -16.38 -2.10 -4.53
C LYS A 458 -16.71 -3.53 -4.10
N GLY A 459 -16.02 -4.48 -4.72
CA GLY A 459 -16.02 -5.85 -4.21
C GLY A 459 -15.57 -5.85 -2.75
N LYS A 460 -16.43 -6.32 -1.86
CA LYS A 460 -16.21 -6.35 -0.40
C LYS A 460 -15.22 -7.42 0.04
N ASN A 461 -14.97 -8.40 -0.78
CA ASN A 461 -14.07 -9.51 -0.48
C ASN A 461 -12.75 -9.29 -1.22
N SER A 462 -11.67 -9.34 -0.49
CA SER A 462 -10.32 -9.35 -1.06
C SER A 462 -9.61 -10.66 -0.70
N ILE A 463 -9.08 -11.32 -1.70
CA ILE A 463 -8.16 -12.45 -1.54
C ILE A 463 -6.80 -11.94 -1.96
N GLY A 464 -5.87 -11.89 -1.02
CA GLY A 464 -4.49 -11.50 -1.25
C GLY A 464 -3.56 -12.71 -1.15
N LEU A 465 -2.71 -12.89 -2.15
CA LEU A 465 -1.55 -13.76 -2.05
C LEU A 465 -0.37 -12.87 -1.68
N ASN A 466 0.30 -13.19 -0.60
CA ASN A 466 1.52 -12.53 -0.18
C ASN A 466 2.64 -13.54 -0.03
N GLY A 467 3.86 -13.09 -0.16
CA GLY A 467 5.02 -13.95 0.00
C GLY A 467 6.28 -13.11 -0.01
N GLY A 468 7.36 -13.69 0.48
CA GLY A 468 8.61 -12.96 0.54
C GLY A 468 9.72 -13.76 1.18
N ILE A 469 10.86 -13.08 1.29
CA ILE A 469 12.05 -13.60 1.96
C ILE A 469 12.52 -12.52 2.91
N SER A 470 12.62 -12.85 4.19
CA SER A 470 13.16 -11.94 5.20
C SER A 470 13.98 -12.71 6.24
N GLY A 471 14.91 -12.04 6.89
CA GLY A 471 15.70 -12.65 7.97
C GLY A 471 14.84 -13.06 9.17
N ALA A 472 13.69 -12.40 9.39
CA ALA A 472 12.79 -12.69 10.52
C ALA A 472 11.80 -13.82 10.22
N SER A 473 11.28 -13.89 9.01
CA SER A 473 10.22 -14.85 8.63
C SER A 473 10.73 -16.00 7.77
N GLY A 474 11.95 -15.93 7.28
CA GLY A 474 12.46 -16.85 6.27
C GLY A 474 11.78 -16.63 4.91
N SER A 475 11.78 -17.64 4.07
CA SER A 475 10.92 -17.68 2.89
C SER A 475 9.51 -18.04 3.35
N PHE A 476 8.52 -17.28 2.91
CA PHE A 476 7.13 -17.54 3.28
C PHE A 476 6.18 -17.27 2.12
N ILE A 477 5.06 -17.95 2.15
CA ILE A 477 3.89 -17.68 1.34
C ILE A 477 2.68 -17.53 2.26
N GLY A 478 1.79 -16.61 1.93
CA GLY A 478 0.61 -16.36 2.73
C GLY A 478 -0.62 -16.13 1.88
N LEU A 479 -1.75 -16.56 2.40
CA LEU A 479 -3.08 -16.27 1.91
C LEU A 479 -3.76 -15.37 2.92
N ASN A 480 -4.27 -14.25 2.44
CA ASN A 480 -5.09 -13.34 3.22
C ASN A 480 -6.47 -13.23 2.59
N TYR A 481 -7.49 -13.56 3.34
CA TYR A 481 -8.88 -13.29 3.00
C TYR A 481 -9.39 -12.20 3.93
N GLU A 482 -9.89 -11.12 3.37
CA GLU A 482 -10.48 -10.02 4.11
C GLU A 482 -11.79 -9.63 3.46
N THR A 483 -12.84 -9.57 4.23
CA THR A 483 -14.11 -8.98 3.82
C THR A 483 -14.33 -7.70 4.64
N ASN A 484 -14.30 -6.60 3.96
CA ASN A 484 -14.65 -5.29 4.50
C ASN A 484 -16.15 -5.09 4.33
N ASN A 485 -16.81 -4.46 5.32
CA ASN A 485 -18.24 -4.23 5.28
C ASN A 485 -19.07 -5.53 5.29
N PHE A 486 -18.71 -6.45 6.21
CA PHE A 486 -19.42 -7.72 6.40
C PHE A 486 -20.90 -7.47 6.65
N LEU A 487 -21.77 -8.15 5.92
CA LEU A 487 -23.24 -7.99 5.93
C LEU A 487 -23.73 -6.53 5.71
N GLY A 488 -22.91 -5.65 5.17
CA GLY A 488 -23.25 -4.24 4.97
C GLY A 488 -23.29 -3.40 6.25
N LEU A 489 -22.73 -3.92 7.34
CA LEU A 489 -22.71 -3.28 8.65
C LEU A 489 -21.45 -2.43 8.92
N GLY A 490 -20.48 -2.51 8.01
CA GLY A 490 -19.18 -1.86 8.18
C GLY A 490 -18.20 -2.62 9.06
N GLU A 491 -18.50 -3.87 9.37
CA GLU A 491 -17.65 -4.79 10.12
C GLU A 491 -16.59 -5.39 9.20
N THR A 492 -15.44 -5.76 9.76
CA THR A 492 -14.37 -6.45 9.03
C THR A 492 -14.18 -7.84 9.57
N LEU A 493 -14.15 -8.81 8.67
CA LEU A 493 -13.76 -10.19 8.96
C LEU A 493 -12.47 -10.48 8.19
N SER A 494 -11.47 -11.02 8.89
CA SER A 494 -10.18 -11.37 8.27
C SER A 494 -9.74 -12.77 8.65
N VAL A 495 -9.19 -13.50 7.69
CA VAL A 495 -8.52 -14.78 7.89
C VAL A 495 -7.16 -14.70 7.23
N GLN A 496 -6.11 -14.95 7.98
CA GLN A 496 -4.74 -14.95 7.49
C GLN A 496 -4.10 -16.29 7.75
N ALA A 497 -3.51 -16.88 6.74
CA ALA A 497 -2.72 -18.10 6.82
C ALA A 497 -1.38 -17.87 6.15
N ASN A 498 -0.31 -17.82 6.93
CA ASN A 498 1.05 -17.69 6.44
C ASN A 498 1.82 -18.97 6.77
N ALA A 499 2.53 -19.51 5.80
CA ALA A 499 3.39 -20.67 5.95
C ALA A 499 4.79 -20.35 5.43
N GLY A 500 5.79 -20.54 6.26
CA GLY A 500 7.18 -20.26 5.92
C GLY A 500 8.14 -21.12 6.74
N ASP A 501 9.42 -20.99 6.40
CA ASP A 501 10.50 -21.76 7.03
C ASP A 501 10.70 -21.39 8.51
N LEU A 502 10.63 -20.08 8.82
CA LEU A 502 10.83 -19.56 10.17
C LEU A 502 9.54 -19.15 10.84
N SER A 503 8.45 -18.92 10.10
CA SER A 503 7.20 -18.49 10.69
C SER A 503 6.00 -19.17 10.06
N ARG A 504 5.06 -19.59 10.91
CA ARG A 504 3.73 -20.07 10.50
C ARG A 504 2.71 -19.35 11.36
N ASN A 505 1.69 -18.80 10.74
CA ASN A 505 0.66 -18.06 11.45
C ASN A 505 -0.70 -18.33 10.81
N LEU A 506 -1.66 -18.67 11.64
CA LEU A 506 -3.06 -18.75 11.30
C LEU A 506 -3.82 -17.82 12.23
N SER A 507 -4.55 -16.87 11.71
CA SER A 507 -5.36 -15.97 12.52
C SER A 507 -6.71 -15.68 11.89
N PHE A 508 -7.69 -15.57 12.77
CA PHE A 508 -9.06 -15.14 12.48
C PHE A 508 -9.31 -13.85 13.26
N GLY A 509 -9.74 -12.82 12.58
CA GLY A 509 -10.03 -11.52 13.16
C GLY A 509 -11.43 -11.03 12.79
N PHE A 510 -12.12 -10.43 13.77
CA PHE A 510 -13.38 -9.73 13.58
C PHE A 510 -13.26 -8.35 14.22
N THR A 511 -13.71 -7.31 13.51
CA THR A 511 -13.67 -5.94 14.01
C THR A 511 -14.98 -5.23 13.73
N GLU A 512 -15.62 -4.74 14.81
CA GLU A 512 -16.74 -3.81 14.78
C GLU A 512 -16.22 -2.39 15.01
N PRO A 513 -16.19 -1.52 13.99
CA PRO A 513 -15.58 -0.18 14.11
C PRO A 513 -16.44 0.83 14.87
N TYR A 514 -17.75 0.59 15.00
CA TYR A 514 -18.70 1.52 15.64
C TYR A 514 -19.65 0.81 16.60
N PHE A 515 -19.10 0.31 17.69
CA PHE A 515 -19.90 -0.39 18.70
C PHE A 515 -21.00 0.52 19.29
N ARG A 516 -22.26 0.07 19.17
CA ARG A 516 -23.46 0.84 19.58
C ARG A 516 -23.53 2.23 18.94
N ASN A 517 -23.17 2.36 17.67
CA ASN A 517 -23.14 3.62 16.90
C ASN A 517 -22.18 4.70 17.47
N LYS A 518 -21.31 4.36 18.40
CA LYS A 518 -20.23 5.24 18.88
C LYS A 518 -18.94 4.89 18.12
N PRO A 519 -18.00 5.82 17.94
CA PRO A 519 -16.73 5.53 17.25
C PRO A 519 -15.77 4.70 18.11
N LEU A 520 -16.32 3.74 18.86
CA LEU A 520 -15.61 2.75 19.65
C LEU A 520 -15.42 1.50 18.80
N SER A 521 -14.20 1.24 18.38
CA SER A 521 -13.86 0.03 17.64
C SER A 521 -13.56 -1.10 18.61
N LEU A 522 -14.24 -2.23 18.43
CA LEU A 522 -13.99 -3.48 19.16
C LEU A 522 -13.42 -4.52 18.21
N GLY A 523 -12.35 -5.18 18.60
CA GLY A 523 -11.71 -6.26 17.85
C GLY A 523 -11.64 -7.54 18.65
N LEU A 524 -11.85 -8.66 17.97
CA LEU A 524 -11.61 -10.01 18.47
C LEU A 524 -10.65 -10.69 17.50
N GLN A 525 -9.61 -11.33 18.03
CA GLN A 525 -8.66 -12.09 17.23
C GLN A 525 -8.36 -13.42 17.92
N ILE A 526 -8.44 -14.50 17.19
CA ILE A 526 -7.98 -15.83 17.58
C ILE A 526 -6.80 -16.18 16.70
N PHE A 527 -5.73 -16.67 17.28
CA PHE A 527 -4.51 -16.95 16.52
C PHE A 527 -3.79 -18.19 17.01
N GLN A 528 -3.11 -18.82 16.06
CA GLN A 528 -2.11 -19.84 16.29
C GLN A 528 -0.86 -19.44 15.52
N SER A 529 0.28 -19.36 16.21
CA SER A 529 1.55 -18.95 15.61
C SER A 529 2.67 -19.88 16.04
N LYS A 530 3.61 -20.10 15.14
CA LYS A 530 4.86 -20.80 15.39
C LYS A 530 5.99 -20.00 14.79
N PHE A 531 6.97 -19.65 15.62
CA PHE A 531 8.19 -18.97 15.19
C PHE A 531 9.40 -19.83 15.51
N ASP A 532 10.24 -20.00 14.52
CA ASP A 532 11.52 -20.70 14.64
C ASP A 532 12.65 -19.65 14.63
N TYR A 533 13.12 -19.31 15.79
CA TYR A 533 14.23 -18.37 15.97
C TYR A 533 15.56 -19.11 15.77
N ASN A 534 15.80 -19.54 14.55
CA ASN A 534 17.02 -20.25 14.16
C ASN A 534 17.86 -19.35 13.23
N PRO A 535 18.95 -18.75 13.74
CA PRO A 535 19.82 -17.90 12.95
C PRO A 535 20.41 -18.59 11.71
N SER A 536 20.74 -19.87 11.81
CA SER A 536 21.30 -20.62 10.69
C SER A 536 20.32 -20.75 9.51
N LYS A 537 19.04 -20.96 9.80
CA LYS A 537 17.99 -20.96 8.77
C LYS A 537 17.71 -19.56 8.21
N ALA A 538 17.75 -18.54 9.06
CA ALA A 538 17.60 -17.15 8.65
C ALA A 538 18.70 -16.74 7.65
N TYR A 539 19.92 -17.21 7.84
CA TYR A 539 21.01 -17.00 6.88
C TYR A 539 20.73 -17.64 5.51
N GLY A 540 20.30 -18.88 5.48
CA GLY A 540 20.00 -19.59 4.24
C GLY A 540 18.85 -18.94 3.46
N ALA A 541 17.81 -18.51 4.14
CA ALA A 541 16.64 -17.88 3.54
C ALA A 541 16.94 -16.50 2.91
N ALA A 542 17.85 -15.72 3.50
CA ALA A 542 18.20 -14.37 3.01
C ALA A 542 19.24 -14.37 1.86
N GLY A 543 19.53 -15.50 1.23
CA GLY A 543 20.53 -15.60 0.15
C GLY A 543 21.97 -15.38 0.63
N GLY A 544 22.23 -15.60 1.90
CA GLY A 544 23.44 -15.23 2.63
C GLY A 544 24.68 -16.07 2.36
N SER A 545 24.89 -16.57 1.17
CA SER A 545 26.15 -17.30 0.83
C SER A 545 27.39 -16.41 0.76
N ILE A 546 27.26 -15.11 0.96
CA ILE A 546 28.37 -14.14 0.87
C ILE A 546 28.85 -13.69 2.27
N SER A 547 28.07 -13.85 3.33
CA SER A 547 28.55 -13.62 4.68
C SER A 547 29.04 -14.91 5.31
N GLN A 548 30.25 -14.91 5.76
CA GLN A 548 31.00 -15.97 6.43
C GLN A 548 30.10 -16.94 7.21
N ASN A 549 30.15 -18.21 6.89
CA ASN A 549 29.58 -19.28 7.71
C ASN A 549 29.96 -19.07 9.17
N LEU A 550 28.96 -18.77 10.03
CA LEU A 550 29.20 -18.77 11.46
C LEU A 550 29.77 -20.13 11.84
N SER A 551 30.91 -20.13 12.52
CA SER A 551 31.45 -21.36 13.05
C SER A 551 30.43 -22.03 13.97
N GLN A 552 30.49 -23.34 14.14
CA GLN A 552 29.58 -24.07 15.03
C GLN A 552 29.65 -23.50 16.48
N ALA A 553 30.83 -23.03 16.90
CA ALA A 553 31.04 -22.35 18.17
C ALA A 553 30.25 -21.00 18.23
N GLN A 554 30.22 -20.22 17.16
CA GLN A 554 29.44 -18.96 17.11
C GLN A 554 27.94 -19.22 17.06
N GLN A 555 27.48 -20.26 16.39
CA GLN A 555 26.06 -20.66 16.36
C GLN A 555 25.55 -21.07 17.75
N SER A 556 26.39 -21.72 18.56
CA SER A 556 26.03 -22.12 19.94
C SER A 556 25.86 -20.93 20.89
N LEU A 557 26.42 -19.76 20.56
CA LEU A 557 26.29 -18.53 21.35
C LEU A 557 24.95 -17.80 21.14
N LEU A 558 24.30 -18.03 19.99
CA LEU A 558 23.05 -17.34 19.65
C LEU A 558 21.88 -18.06 20.30
N THR A 559 20.90 -17.27 20.74
CA THR A 559 19.64 -17.79 21.26
C THR A 559 18.87 -18.47 20.13
N ASN A 560 18.64 -19.76 20.26
CA ASN A 560 18.06 -20.58 19.22
C ASN A 560 16.92 -21.44 19.80
N TYR A 561 15.68 -21.10 19.46
CA TYR A 561 14.49 -21.77 19.98
C TYR A 561 13.30 -21.66 19.03
N ASN A 562 12.35 -22.56 19.22
CA ASN A 562 11.05 -22.54 18.56
C ASN A 562 9.99 -22.17 19.59
N GLN A 563 9.10 -21.26 19.22
CA GLN A 563 7.97 -20.83 20.04
C GLN A 563 6.67 -21.15 19.31
N ALA A 564 5.86 -22.00 19.88
CA ALA A 564 4.50 -22.27 19.43
C ALA A 564 3.52 -21.60 20.40
N SER A 565 2.59 -20.82 19.89
CA SER A 565 1.63 -20.03 20.68
C SER A 565 0.24 -20.14 20.11
N THR A 566 -0.76 -20.27 20.97
CA THR A 566 -2.18 -20.19 20.64
C THR A 566 -2.83 -19.20 21.59
N GLY A 567 -3.65 -18.30 21.09
CA GLY A 567 -4.21 -17.25 21.90
C GLY A 567 -5.46 -16.58 21.35
N LEU A 568 -6.04 -15.77 22.22
CA LEU A 568 -7.18 -14.93 22.00
C LEU A 568 -6.80 -13.50 22.38
N SER A 569 -7.15 -12.51 21.54
CA SER A 569 -7.00 -11.11 21.84
C SER A 569 -8.30 -10.35 21.65
N ILE A 570 -8.65 -9.53 22.62
CA ILE A 570 -9.78 -8.60 22.56
C ILE A 570 -9.21 -7.20 22.63
N SER A 571 -9.64 -6.32 21.75
CA SER A 571 -9.15 -4.94 21.70
C SER A 571 -10.31 -3.95 21.63
N ALA A 572 -10.09 -2.78 22.23
CA ALA A 572 -10.97 -1.63 22.13
C ALA A 572 -10.15 -0.40 21.80
N SER A 573 -10.61 0.41 20.85
CA SER A 573 -9.93 1.67 20.51
C SER A 573 -10.92 2.79 20.23
N TYR A 574 -10.57 4.02 20.64
CA TYR A 574 -11.40 5.20 20.52
C TYR A 574 -10.61 6.36 19.88
N PRO A 575 -11.14 7.04 18.84
CA PRO A 575 -10.48 8.19 18.24
C PRO A 575 -10.65 9.46 19.10
N LEU A 576 -9.57 10.16 19.40
CA LEU A 576 -9.56 11.42 20.14
C LEU A 576 -9.64 12.59 19.17
N ARG A 577 -10.85 13.00 18.77
CA ARG A 577 -11.07 14.05 17.74
C ARG A 577 -10.73 15.48 18.17
N LYS A 578 -10.69 15.77 19.47
CA LYS A 578 -10.57 17.15 20.01
C LYS A 578 -9.19 17.55 20.51
N LEU A 579 -8.27 16.59 20.75
CA LEU A 579 -7.01 16.90 21.44
C LEU A 579 -5.94 17.53 20.54
N PHE A 580 -5.98 17.26 19.24
CA PHE A 580 -5.01 17.80 18.27
C PHE A 580 -5.73 18.31 17.02
N ASN A 581 -5.94 19.60 16.98
CA ASN A 581 -6.69 20.33 15.95
C ASN A 581 -5.95 20.42 14.58
N ARG A 582 -4.99 19.52 14.29
CA ARG A 582 -4.24 19.51 13.03
C ARG A 582 -4.28 18.11 12.41
N SER A 583 -4.38 18.08 11.09
CA SER A 583 -4.38 16.93 10.18
C SER A 583 -3.68 15.65 10.73
N GLY A 584 -4.41 14.83 11.47
CA GLY A 584 -3.90 13.56 11.99
C GLY A 584 -4.97 12.79 12.73
N VAL A 585 -4.84 11.46 12.75
CA VAL A 585 -5.73 10.56 13.49
C VAL A 585 -5.06 10.20 14.80
N THR A 586 -5.68 10.60 15.92
CA THR A 586 -5.24 10.23 17.27
C THR A 586 -6.18 9.19 17.83
N ARG A 587 -5.65 8.09 18.35
CA ARG A 587 -6.42 7.00 18.98
C ARG A 587 -5.80 6.60 20.30
N ILE A 588 -6.67 6.28 21.26
CA ILE A 588 -6.30 5.51 22.44
C ILE A 588 -6.87 4.10 22.30
N GLY A 589 -6.15 3.13 22.79
CA GLY A 589 -6.56 1.74 22.73
C GLY A 589 -6.21 0.99 23.99
N ILE A 590 -6.90 -0.10 24.22
CA ILE A 590 -6.57 -1.10 25.20
C ILE A 590 -6.81 -2.46 24.57
N SER A 591 -5.88 -3.38 24.75
CA SER A 591 -6.07 -4.77 24.36
C SER A 591 -5.78 -5.70 25.51
N TYR A 592 -6.51 -6.80 25.55
CA TYR A 592 -6.27 -7.93 26.44
C TYR A 592 -5.94 -9.15 25.58
N MET A 593 -4.82 -9.79 25.87
CA MET A 593 -4.37 -11.00 25.19
C MET A 593 -4.16 -12.13 26.22
N LEU A 594 -4.81 -13.25 25.96
CA LEU A 594 -4.57 -14.49 26.67
C LEU A 594 -3.90 -15.48 25.72
N GLN A 595 -2.70 -15.91 26.04
CA GLN A 595 -1.88 -16.75 25.18
C GLN A 595 -1.27 -17.91 25.96
N ARG A 596 -1.30 -19.11 25.38
CA ARG A 596 -0.55 -20.26 25.82
C ARG A 596 0.61 -20.52 24.87
N SER A 597 1.82 -20.57 25.40
CA SER A 597 3.05 -20.79 24.61
C SER A 597 3.81 -22.01 25.09
N THR A 598 4.48 -22.69 24.14
CA THR A 598 5.45 -23.74 24.41
C THR A 598 6.74 -23.39 23.67
N ILE A 599 7.86 -23.48 24.38
CA ILE A 599 9.20 -23.18 23.87
C ILE A 599 9.97 -24.50 23.75
N SER A 600 10.56 -24.72 22.58
CA SER A 600 11.52 -25.81 22.35
C SER A 600 12.87 -25.21 21.96
N THR A 601 13.93 -25.62 22.60
CA THR A 601 15.29 -25.09 22.35
C THR A 601 16.11 -26.07 21.52
N PHE A 602 16.97 -25.54 20.66
CA PHE A 602 17.78 -26.34 19.75
C PHE A 602 19.22 -26.57 20.25
N ASN A 603 19.67 -25.77 21.22
CA ASN A 603 20.98 -25.95 21.84
C ASN A 603 20.89 -25.97 23.38
N ASP A 604 21.84 -26.65 24.03
CA ASP A 604 21.86 -26.84 25.46
C ASP A 604 22.11 -25.51 26.21
N ASN A 605 22.90 -24.60 25.67
CA ASN A 605 23.15 -23.31 26.31
C ASN A 605 21.86 -22.48 26.44
N THR A 606 21.07 -22.38 25.36
CA THR A 606 19.76 -21.71 25.40
C THR A 606 18.80 -22.46 26.33
N ARG A 607 18.80 -23.80 26.30
CA ARG A 607 17.94 -24.60 27.17
C ARG A 607 18.28 -24.32 28.63
N ASN A 608 19.56 -24.40 29.01
CA ASN A 608 20.02 -24.15 30.37
C ASN A 608 19.69 -22.74 30.83
N LEU A 609 19.89 -21.71 29.99
CA LEU A 609 19.49 -20.35 30.29
C LEU A 609 17.99 -20.26 30.55
N PHE A 610 17.16 -20.76 29.67
CA PHE A 610 15.71 -20.62 29.75
C PHE A 610 15.14 -21.42 30.93
N GLN A 611 15.71 -22.57 31.26
CA GLN A 611 15.27 -23.39 32.39
C GLN A 611 15.82 -22.88 33.75
N SER A 612 16.89 -22.12 33.76
CA SER A 612 17.46 -21.60 35.01
C SER A 612 16.83 -20.27 35.44
N LEU A 613 16.39 -19.41 34.56
CA LEU A 613 15.86 -18.08 34.87
C LEU A 613 14.53 -18.11 35.62
N ALA A 614 14.34 -17.18 36.56
CA ALA A 614 13.14 -17.07 37.40
C ALA A 614 12.00 -16.32 36.73
N PHE A 615 11.60 -16.67 35.49
CA PHE A 615 10.59 -15.93 34.74
C PHE A 615 9.16 -16.45 34.89
N ARG A 616 8.96 -17.60 35.55
CA ARG A 616 7.67 -18.26 35.69
C ARG A 616 7.36 -18.60 37.11
N SER A 617 6.12 -18.41 37.57
CA SER A 617 5.67 -18.85 38.89
C SER A 617 5.20 -20.30 38.87
N GLY A 618 5.47 -21.01 39.95
CA GLY A 618 4.91 -22.34 40.26
C GLY A 618 5.57 -23.53 39.54
N ILE A 619 6.20 -23.30 38.39
CA ILE A 619 6.84 -24.36 37.59
C ILE A 619 8.27 -23.95 37.28
N GLN A 620 9.23 -24.78 37.60
CA GLN A 620 10.67 -24.55 37.41
C GLN A 620 11.32 -25.76 36.72
N GLY A 621 12.53 -25.58 36.18
CA GLY A 621 13.29 -26.65 35.54
C GLY A 621 12.78 -27.03 34.16
N SER A 622 12.81 -28.30 33.80
CA SER A 622 12.53 -28.79 32.43
C SER A 622 11.13 -28.46 31.93
N ASN A 623 10.14 -28.46 32.81
CA ASN A 623 8.73 -28.17 32.48
C ASN A 623 8.43 -26.68 32.37
N GLN A 624 9.38 -25.81 32.74
CA GLN A 624 9.22 -24.35 32.72
C GLN A 624 8.88 -23.81 31.32
N LEU A 625 9.33 -24.50 30.26
CA LEU A 625 9.19 -24.06 28.88
C LEU A 625 7.88 -24.53 28.20
N SER A 626 7.10 -25.39 28.87
CA SER A 626 5.85 -25.95 28.32
C SER A 626 4.60 -25.31 28.94
N GLY A 627 3.64 -24.94 28.14
CA GLY A 627 2.35 -24.44 28.61
C GLY A 627 2.45 -23.10 29.37
N ILE A 628 3.26 -22.19 28.92
CA ILE A 628 3.41 -20.85 29.51
C ILE A 628 2.14 -20.05 29.19
N ILE A 629 1.46 -19.57 30.25
CA ILE A 629 0.26 -18.75 30.12
C ILE A 629 0.62 -17.29 30.31
N SER A 630 0.47 -16.50 29.27
CA SER A 630 0.64 -15.05 29.31
C SER A 630 -0.72 -14.37 29.20
N SER A 631 -1.09 -13.62 30.25
CA SER A 631 -2.29 -12.77 30.28
C SER A 631 -1.80 -11.32 30.30
N VAL A 632 -2.00 -10.61 29.19
CA VAL A 632 -1.36 -9.32 28.92
C VAL A 632 -2.40 -8.25 28.64
N ILE A 633 -2.33 -7.17 29.40
CA ILE A 633 -3.10 -5.94 29.14
C ILE A 633 -2.16 -4.94 28.47
N THR A 634 -2.60 -4.34 27.36
CA THR A 634 -1.79 -3.38 26.61
C THR A 634 -2.57 -2.10 26.35
N PRO A 635 -2.48 -1.08 27.21
CA PRO A 635 -2.89 0.27 26.82
C PRO A 635 -1.96 0.81 25.72
N SER A 636 -2.54 1.55 24.80
CA SER A 636 -1.83 2.12 23.68
C SER A 636 -2.32 3.52 23.32
N PHE A 637 -1.40 4.33 22.81
CA PHE A 637 -1.66 5.65 22.25
C PHE A 637 -1.03 5.71 20.87
N THR A 638 -1.80 6.12 19.85
CA THR A 638 -1.33 6.25 18.49
C THR A 638 -1.73 7.61 17.93
N PHE A 639 -0.78 8.31 17.34
CA PHE A 639 -1.00 9.50 16.53
C PHE A 639 -0.37 9.28 15.17
N SER A 640 -1.13 9.49 14.09
CA SER A 640 -0.62 9.37 12.73
C SER A 640 -1.17 10.47 11.83
N SER A 641 -0.26 11.13 11.11
CA SER A 641 -0.56 12.12 10.07
C SER A 641 0.18 11.83 8.76
N ILE A 642 0.65 10.60 8.59
CA ILE A 642 1.34 10.17 7.37
C ILE A 642 0.37 10.15 6.19
N ASP A 643 0.88 10.55 5.03
CA ASP A 643 0.09 10.68 3.80
C ASP A 643 -0.31 9.34 3.17
N ARG A 644 0.48 8.29 3.39
CA ARG A 644 0.22 6.93 2.91
C ARG A 644 0.89 5.86 3.78
N ALA A 645 0.29 4.68 3.85
CA ALA A 645 0.78 3.57 4.68
C ALA A 645 2.08 2.95 4.14
N VAL A 646 2.23 2.84 2.81
CA VAL A 646 3.41 2.28 2.14
C VAL A 646 4.16 3.39 1.42
N GLY A 647 5.45 3.52 1.72
CA GLY A 647 6.31 4.54 1.15
C GLY A 647 5.86 5.98 1.46
N PRO A 648 5.65 6.36 2.74
CA PRO A 648 5.18 7.69 3.11
C PRO A 648 6.16 8.77 2.62
N HIS A 649 5.58 9.90 2.15
CA HIS A 649 6.35 11.06 1.70
C HIS A 649 6.40 12.17 2.74
N SER A 650 5.36 12.30 3.54
CA SER A 650 5.24 13.35 4.54
C SER A 650 4.43 12.91 5.74
N GLY A 651 4.63 13.59 6.85
CA GLY A 651 3.84 13.39 8.07
C GLY A 651 4.63 12.82 9.23
N LYS A 652 3.91 12.55 10.30
CA LYS A 652 4.45 12.06 11.58
C LYS A 652 3.61 10.89 12.04
N ASP A 653 4.25 9.94 12.70
CA ASP A 653 3.60 8.81 13.35
C ASP A 653 4.26 8.61 14.73
N PHE A 654 3.44 8.53 15.75
CA PHE A 654 3.87 8.29 17.13
C PHE A 654 3.01 7.21 17.74
N ASN A 655 3.65 6.15 18.22
CA ASN A 655 2.99 5.03 18.86
C ASN A 655 3.65 4.74 20.21
N VAL A 656 2.85 4.60 21.25
CA VAL A 656 3.28 4.12 22.58
C VAL A 656 2.37 2.97 22.97
N ALA A 657 2.97 1.84 23.33
CA ALA A 657 2.26 0.68 23.85
C ALA A 657 2.97 0.17 25.11
N ILE A 658 2.20 -0.16 26.13
CA ILE A 658 2.72 -0.64 27.41
C ILE A 658 2.11 -2.01 27.71
N GLN A 659 2.88 -3.06 27.55
CA GLN A 659 2.43 -4.41 27.89
C GLN A 659 2.62 -4.66 29.39
N VAL A 660 1.55 -5.08 30.04
CA VAL A 660 1.57 -5.50 31.46
C VAL A 660 1.04 -6.93 31.53
N ALA A 661 1.93 -7.87 31.78
CA ALA A 661 1.58 -9.27 31.96
C ALA A 661 1.44 -9.61 33.43
N GLY A 662 0.45 -10.45 33.80
CA GLY A 662 0.29 -10.93 35.18
C GLY A 662 -1.14 -10.99 35.69
N ALA A 663 -2.12 -10.60 34.89
CA ALA A 663 -3.54 -10.67 35.24
C ALA A 663 -4.12 -12.09 35.02
N GLY A 664 -3.69 -13.07 35.83
CA GLY A 664 -4.15 -14.47 35.71
C GLY A 664 -3.23 -15.40 34.92
N GLY A 665 -2.06 -14.94 34.47
CA GLY A 665 -1.03 -15.75 33.82
C GLY A 665 0.05 -16.24 34.84
N ASN A 666 1.00 -17.03 34.33
CA ASN A 666 2.13 -17.52 35.16
C ASN A 666 3.44 -16.79 34.85
N VAL A 667 3.42 -15.74 34.02
CA VAL A 667 4.53 -14.82 33.78
C VAL A 667 4.10 -13.39 34.13
N LYS A 668 5.02 -12.62 34.70
CA LYS A 668 4.79 -11.24 35.15
C LYS A 668 5.89 -10.33 34.61
N TYR A 669 5.52 -9.44 33.70
CA TYR A 669 6.46 -8.45 33.16
C TYR A 669 5.74 -7.17 32.75
N PHE A 670 6.51 -6.09 32.70
CA PHE A 670 6.13 -4.78 32.21
C PHE A 670 7.01 -4.44 30.99
N SER A 671 6.41 -4.08 29.86
CA SER A 671 7.18 -3.78 28.67
C SER A 671 6.61 -2.58 27.90
N PRO A 672 7.14 -1.36 28.12
CA PRO A 672 6.84 -0.18 27.34
C PRO A 672 7.64 -0.18 26.04
N VAL A 673 6.99 0.20 24.94
CA VAL A 673 7.59 0.45 23.65
C VAL A 673 7.06 1.78 23.13
N ALA A 674 7.98 2.69 22.73
CA ALA A 674 7.65 3.95 22.10
C ALA A 674 8.35 4.05 20.75
N THR A 675 7.59 4.38 19.72
CA THR A 675 8.10 4.53 18.35
C THR A 675 7.70 5.91 17.80
N TRP A 676 8.65 6.64 17.28
CA TRP A 676 8.45 7.88 16.55
C TRP A 676 8.95 7.73 15.12
N ARG A 677 8.13 8.10 14.13
CA ARG A 677 8.51 8.17 12.72
C ARG A 677 8.15 9.54 12.17
N GLN A 678 8.99 10.09 11.33
CA GLN A 678 8.69 11.35 10.64
C GLN A 678 9.29 11.37 9.24
N PHE A 679 8.55 11.95 8.30
CA PHE A 679 8.91 12.01 6.89
C PHE A 679 8.82 13.45 6.39
N PHE A 680 9.84 13.90 5.66
CA PHE A 680 9.94 15.23 5.09
C PHE A 680 10.14 15.14 3.58
N PRO A 681 9.25 15.76 2.78
CA PRO A 681 9.51 15.91 1.35
C PRO A 681 10.64 16.92 1.12
N MET A 682 11.69 16.48 0.46
CA MET A 682 12.89 17.27 0.19
C MET A 682 12.93 17.76 -1.25
N LYS A 683 13.47 18.97 -1.48
CA LYS A 683 13.60 19.56 -2.83
C LYS A 683 14.92 19.18 -3.54
N GLY A 684 15.60 18.10 -3.14
CA GLY A 684 16.87 17.65 -3.68
C GLY A 684 16.84 17.15 -5.13
N LEU A 685 17.83 16.35 -5.51
CA LEU A 685 17.93 15.72 -6.84
C LEU A 685 16.62 15.00 -7.20
N ARG A 686 15.81 15.59 -8.07
CA ARG A 686 14.57 14.99 -8.57
C ARG A 686 14.88 14.24 -9.87
N ILE A 687 14.93 12.93 -9.79
CA ILE A 687 15.06 12.06 -10.95
C ILE A 687 13.67 11.78 -11.52
N ASP A 688 12.72 11.42 -10.66
CA ASP A 688 11.31 11.27 -11.01
C ASP A 688 10.54 12.59 -10.84
N ARG A 689 9.56 12.85 -11.67
CA ARG A 689 8.80 14.11 -11.70
C ARG A 689 7.72 14.22 -10.67
N ASP A 690 7.02 13.12 -10.45
CA ASP A 690 5.90 13.04 -9.54
C ASP A 690 6.35 12.58 -8.15
N GLY A 691 7.60 12.09 -8.06
CA GLY A 691 8.25 11.68 -6.84
C GLY A 691 8.88 12.85 -6.10
N HIS A 692 8.71 12.87 -4.79
CA HIS A 692 9.49 13.72 -3.90
C HIS A 692 10.62 12.89 -3.29
N ASN A 693 11.83 13.45 -3.27
CA ASN A 693 12.85 12.90 -2.38
C ASN A 693 12.33 13.01 -0.95
N VAL A 694 12.54 11.99 -0.16
CA VAL A 694 12.01 11.92 1.21
C VAL A 694 13.15 11.67 2.17
N LEU A 695 13.27 12.52 3.19
CA LEU A 695 14.07 12.21 4.37
C LEU A 695 13.12 11.63 5.41
N GLY A 696 13.31 10.35 5.75
CA GLY A 696 12.57 9.66 6.80
C GLY A 696 13.48 9.33 7.97
N TYR A 697 12.97 9.42 9.20
CA TYR A 697 13.63 8.85 10.35
C TYR A 697 12.66 8.13 11.27
N ARG A 698 13.16 7.14 11.98
CA ARG A 698 12.49 6.37 13.02
C ARG A 698 13.38 6.32 14.25
N ILE A 699 12.77 6.48 15.42
CA ILE A 699 13.39 6.22 16.70
C ILE A 699 12.45 5.31 17.47
N GLN A 700 12.97 4.22 17.98
CA GLN A 700 12.24 3.29 18.83
C GLN A 700 13.01 3.07 20.14
N VAL A 701 12.29 3.16 21.24
CA VAL A 701 12.79 2.84 22.57
C VAL A 701 11.93 1.71 23.12
N SER A 702 12.56 0.67 23.62
CA SER A 702 11.90 -0.48 24.22
C SER A 702 12.55 -0.84 25.54
N HIS A 703 11.73 -1.23 26.52
CA HIS A 703 12.19 -1.74 27.79
C HIS A 703 11.34 -2.94 28.22
N VAL A 704 11.90 -3.87 28.95
CA VAL A 704 11.16 -4.99 29.53
C VAL A 704 11.73 -5.35 30.87
N GLU A 705 10.86 -5.45 31.86
CA GLU A 705 11.24 -5.80 33.24
C GLU A 705 10.24 -6.79 33.83
N GLY A 706 10.73 -7.86 34.46
CA GLY A 706 9.92 -8.75 35.28
C GLY A 706 9.68 -8.16 36.65
N PHE A 707 8.54 -8.44 37.25
CA PHE A 707 8.16 -7.99 38.58
C PHE A 707 7.55 -9.11 39.41
N GLY A 708 7.28 -8.84 40.70
CA GLY A 708 6.69 -9.82 41.62
C GLY A 708 7.54 -11.06 41.83
N GLY A 709 8.86 -10.88 41.92
CA GLY A 709 9.80 -11.97 42.12
C GLY A 709 10.20 -12.74 40.86
N GLN A 710 9.67 -12.35 39.71
CA GLN A 710 10.04 -12.91 38.40
C GLN A 710 10.96 -11.97 37.62
N VAL A 711 11.74 -12.53 36.71
CA VAL A 711 12.46 -11.77 35.67
C VAL A 711 11.69 -11.75 34.36
N ALA A 712 12.01 -10.83 33.48
CA ALA A 712 11.40 -10.80 32.15
C ALA A 712 11.68 -12.13 31.40
N PRO A 713 10.66 -12.75 30.79
CA PRO A 713 10.87 -13.98 30.01
C PRO A 713 11.92 -13.77 28.92
N PRO A 714 12.87 -14.68 28.74
CA PRO A 714 13.97 -14.48 27.77
C PRO A 714 13.48 -14.34 26.32
N PHE A 715 12.37 -14.94 25.99
CA PHE A 715 11.74 -14.80 24.65
C PHE A 715 11.01 -13.46 24.44
N ASN A 716 10.75 -12.68 25.50
CA ASN A 716 10.15 -11.33 25.45
C ASN A 716 11.20 -10.22 25.57
N ARG A 717 12.48 -10.55 25.75
CA ARG A 717 13.55 -9.57 25.85
C ARG A 717 13.87 -8.92 24.51
N VAL A 718 14.58 -7.82 24.54
CA VAL A 718 14.97 -7.05 23.36
C VAL A 718 16.20 -7.68 22.71
N TYR A 719 16.10 -8.01 21.44
CA TYR A 719 17.18 -8.50 20.60
C TYR A 719 17.28 -7.62 19.36
N GLY A 720 18.39 -6.94 19.17
CA GLY A 720 18.58 -6.07 18.02
C GLY A 720 19.17 -6.77 16.81
N GLY A 721 19.16 -6.06 15.67
CA GLY A 721 19.65 -6.50 14.37
C GLY A 721 18.55 -7.01 13.45
N GLY A 722 18.86 -7.00 12.15
CA GLY A 722 17.94 -7.38 11.08
C GLY A 722 17.42 -6.20 10.26
N GLU A 723 16.70 -6.50 9.21
CA GLU A 723 16.26 -5.54 8.19
C GLU A 723 15.27 -4.49 8.70
N SER A 724 14.51 -4.81 9.75
CA SER A 724 13.54 -3.93 10.40
C SER A 724 14.09 -3.19 11.62
N ASP A 725 15.34 -3.46 12.01
CA ASP A 725 15.99 -2.86 13.18
C ASP A 725 17.29 -2.17 12.76
N VAL A 726 18.43 -2.85 12.77
CA VAL A 726 19.71 -2.33 12.28
C VAL A 726 20.16 -3.19 11.11
N ARG A 727 20.07 -2.66 9.90
CA ARG A 727 20.48 -3.36 8.67
C ARG A 727 21.97 -3.69 8.71
N GLY A 728 22.36 -4.77 8.05
CA GLY A 728 23.77 -5.20 8.06
C GLY A 728 24.16 -6.13 9.21
N PHE A 729 23.33 -6.23 10.24
CA PHE A 729 23.45 -7.20 11.32
C PHE A 729 22.41 -8.30 11.15
N ASP A 730 22.69 -9.47 11.71
CA ASP A 730 21.76 -10.58 11.64
C ASP A 730 20.60 -10.39 12.60
N VAL A 731 19.45 -10.97 12.26
CA VAL A 731 18.27 -10.92 13.10
C VAL A 731 18.59 -11.46 14.49
N ARG A 732 18.30 -10.67 15.53
CA ARG A 732 18.52 -11.00 16.94
C ARG A 732 20.00 -11.25 17.34
N SER A 733 20.96 -10.84 16.54
CA SER A 733 22.38 -11.01 16.83
C SER A 733 22.94 -9.96 17.80
N SER A 734 22.31 -8.78 17.86
CA SER A 734 22.76 -7.67 18.71
C SER A 734 22.14 -7.76 20.10
N SER A 735 22.84 -8.42 21.00
CA SER A 735 22.39 -8.70 22.37
C SER A 735 23.57 -8.79 23.32
N PRO A 736 23.40 -8.46 24.62
CA PRO A 736 24.40 -8.77 25.62
C PRO A 736 24.53 -10.27 25.87
N TYR A 737 25.69 -10.69 26.32
CA TYR A 737 25.99 -12.07 26.66
C TYR A 737 26.13 -12.24 28.19
N THR A 738 25.82 -13.45 28.64
CA THR A 738 26.00 -13.85 30.05
C THR A 738 26.71 -15.18 30.15
N TYR A 739 27.32 -15.42 31.30
CA TYR A 739 27.91 -16.70 31.66
C TYR A 739 26.85 -17.57 32.32
N ILE A 740 26.57 -18.75 31.72
CA ILE A 740 25.70 -19.74 32.33
C ILE A 740 26.52 -20.94 32.86
N PRO A 741 26.33 -21.37 34.12
CA PRO A 741 26.94 -22.59 34.61
C PRO A 741 26.46 -23.80 33.80
N THR A 742 27.40 -24.70 33.52
CA THR A 742 27.08 -25.90 32.76
C THR A 742 27.98 -27.04 33.27
N LYS A 743 27.40 -28.23 33.43
CA LYS A 743 28.16 -29.46 33.64
C LYS A 743 28.65 -29.98 32.30
N VAL A 744 29.92 -30.22 32.18
CA VAL A 744 30.52 -30.93 31.03
C VAL A 744 31.20 -32.20 31.50
N GLU A 745 31.19 -33.22 30.70
CA GLU A 745 31.93 -34.44 30.95
C GLU A 745 33.25 -34.40 30.17
N PHE A 746 34.37 -34.57 30.86
CA PHE A 746 35.68 -34.59 30.24
C PHE A 746 36.31 -36.00 30.42
N ASN A 747 36.76 -36.58 29.31
CA ASN A 747 37.35 -37.92 29.36
C ASN A 747 38.73 -37.89 30.00
N LEU A 748 38.94 -38.71 31.01
CA LEU A 748 40.25 -38.90 31.56
C LEU A 748 41.14 -39.52 30.47
N THR A 749 42.28 -38.86 30.17
CA THR A 749 43.10 -39.19 29.02
C THR A 749 44.53 -39.37 29.46
N ASN A 750 45.16 -40.43 29.01
CA ASN A 750 46.56 -40.69 29.25
C ASN A 750 47.46 -39.74 28.45
N PRO A 751 48.73 -39.56 28.82
CA PRO A 751 49.66 -38.72 28.06
C PRO A 751 49.90 -39.15 26.62
N ASP A 752 49.63 -40.42 26.30
CA ASP A 752 49.68 -40.98 24.96
C ASP A 752 48.45 -40.66 24.10
N GLY A 753 47.48 -39.97 24.67
CA GLY A 753 46.22 -39.58 24.00
C GLY A 753 45.13 -40.66 24.07
N THR A 754 45.36 -41.79 24.68
CA THR A 754 44.33 -42.82 24.91
C THR A 754 43.44 -42.45 26.09
N THR A 755 42.14 -42.80 26.03
CA THR A 755 41.22 -42.59 27.16
C THR A 755 41.45 -43.68 28.25
N VAL A 756 41.34 -43.28 29.50
CA VAL A 756 41.42 -44.21 30.64
C VAL A 756 40.12 -45.03 30.72
N PRO A 757 40.13 -46.35 30.51
CA PRO A 757 38.90 -47.14 30.54
C PRO A 757 38.36 -47.28 31.97
N ARG A 758 37.03 -47.41 32.10
CA ARG A 758 36.40 -47.75 33.40
C ARG A 758 36.81 -49.10 33.93
N ASP A 759 36.94 -50.06 33.04
CA ASP A 759 37.41 -51.37 33.32
C ASP A 759 38.53 -51.73 32.33
N PRO A 760 39.77 -51.97 32.80
CA PRO A 760 40.88 -52.37 31.94
C PRO A 760 40.65 -53.69 31.19
N THR A 761 39.74 -54.52 31.75
CA THR A 761 39.41 -55.84 31.17
C THR A 761 38.23 -55.84 30.23
N ASN A 762 37.41 -54.76 30.28
CA ASN A 762 36.22 -54.60 29.46
C ASN A 762 36.12 -53.18 28.91
N GLN A 763 36.67 -52.94 27.74
CA GLN A 763 36.71 -51.63 27.06
C GLN A 763 35.33 -51.16 26.63
N ASP A 764 34.30 -52.03 26.47
CA ASP A 764 32.93 -51.68 26.11
C ASP A 764 32.24 -50.85 27.21
N LEU A 765 32.73 -50.82 28.43
CA LEU A 765 32.24 -49.97 29.53
C LEU A 765 32.63 -48.49 29.37
N GLY A 766 33.34 -48.11 28.33
CA GLY A 766 33.73 -46.75 27.99
C GLY A 766 34.79 -46.12 28.89
N ALA A 767 35.08 -44.87 28.69
CA ALA A 767 36.08 -44.11 29.44
C ALA A 767 35.59 -43.62 30.81
N ILE A 768 36.52 -43.31 31.69
CA ILE A 768 36.23 -42.56 32.94
C ILE A 768 35.95 -41.12 32.58
N HIS A 769 34.73 -40.62 32.93
CA HIS A 769 34.33 -39.23 32.72
C HIS A 769 34.51 -38.43 34.00
N VAL A 770 35.13 -37.26 33.87
CA VAL A 770 35.24 -36.30 34.96
C VAL A 770 34.23 -35.19 34.75
N PRO A 771 33.21 -35.04 35.61
CA PRO A 771 32.23 -33.93 35.48
C PRO A 771 32.89 -32.64 35.94
N LEU A 772 32.93 -31.64 35.05
CA LEU A 772 33.56 -30.35 35.32
C LEU A 772 32.54 -29.21 35.27
N PRO A 773 32.67 -28.20 36.19
CA PRO A 773 31.91 -27.00 36.15
C PRO A 773 32.53 -25.98 35.20
N VAL A 774 31.83 -25.59 34.17
CA VAL A 774 32.32 -24.58 33.22
C VAL A 774 31.27 -23.51 33.01
N TYR A 775 31.69 -22.31 32.67
CA TYR A 775 30.79 -21.28 32.17
C TYR A 775 30.70 -21.37 30.63
N ARG A 776 29.48 -21.33 30.13
CA ARG A 776 29.22 -21.17 28.70
C ARG A 776 28.65 -19.80 28.42
N LEU A 777 29.05 -19.22 27.32
CA LEU A 777 28.49 -17.96 26.85
C LEU A 777 27.16 -18.22 26.18
N VAL A 778 26.18 -17.35 26.45
CA VAL A 778 24.88 -17.38 25.78
C VAL A 778 24.33 -15.94 25.64
N SER A 779 23.70 -15.67 24.50
CA SER A 779 22.96 -14.42 24.30
C SER A 779 21.70 -14.42 25.16
N VAL A 780 21.52 -13.40 26.02
CA VAL A 780 20.45 -13.40 27.00
C VAL A 780 19.28 -12.48 26.63
N GLY A 781 19.42 -11.65 25.57
CA GLY A 781 18.53 -10.54 25.29
C GLY A 781 18.78 -9.37 26.24
N ALA A 782 18.51 -8.18 25.75
CA ALA A 782 18.57 -6.96 26.54
C ALA A 782 17.24 -6.73 27.27
N ASP A 783 17.29 -6.01 28.40
CA ASP A 783 16.09 -5.46 29.02
C ASP A 783 15.72 -4.11 28.40
N THR A 784 16.67 -3.40 27.81
CA THR A 784 16.48 -2.06 27.22
C THR A 784 17.13 -1.99 25.86
N GLY A 785 16.44 -1.38 24.90
CA GLY A 785 16.94 -1.15 23.56
C GLY A 785 16.51 0.19 23.00
N ILE A 786 17.41 0.80 22.23
CA ILE A 786 17.18 2.02 21.45
C ILE A 786 17.63 1.75 20.03
N THR A 787 16.73 1.97 19.08
CA THR A 787 17.01 1.85 17.63
C THR A 787 16.70 3.18 16.95
N GLY A 788 17.62 3.65 16.13
CA GLY A 788 17.45 4.81 15.27
C GLY A 788 17.73 4.46 13.83
N ASN A 789 16.84 4.88 12.92
CA ASN A 789 17.00 4.70 11.49
C ASN A 789 16.81 6.05 10.80
N VAL A 790 17.70 6.39 9.89
CA VAL A 790 17.59 7.56 9.01
C VAL A 790 17.73 7.10 7.58
N GLU A 791 16.84 7.54 6.71
CA GLU A 791 16.81 7.11 5.32
C GLU A 791 16.49 8.27 4.39
N TYR A 792 17.33 8.48 3.37
CA TYR A 792 17.09 9.43 2.30
C TYR A 792 16.70 8.70 1.02
N ARG A 793 15.43 8.80 0.64
CA ARG A 793 14.82 8.10 -0.49
C ARG A 793 14.78 8.97 -1.71
N ILE A 794 15.23 8.44 -2.84
CA ILE A 794 15.25 9.09 -4.15
C ILE A 794 14.43 8.21 -5.10
N PRO A 795 13.19 8.58 -5.45
CA PRO A 795 12.43 7.85 -6.47
C PRO A 795 13.10 8.04 -7.83
N ILE A 796 13.40 6.93 -8.50
CA ILE A 796 13.99 6.92 -9.86
C ILE A 796 12.88 6.88 -10.89
N ILE A 797 11.96 5.92 -10.73
CA ILE A 797 10.71 5.75 -11.49
C ILE A 797 9.65 5.25 -10.52
N ASN A 798 8.36 5.31 -10.90
CA ASN A 798 7.23 5.00 -10.02
C ASN A 798 7.37 3.74 -9.14
N GLN A 799 8.09 2.72 -9.62
CA GLN A 799 8.24 1.43 -8.93
C GLN A 799 9.64 1.23 -8.34
N VAL A 800 10.60 2.13 -8.61
CA VAL A 800 11.99 1.97 -8.19
C VAL A 800 12.44 3.16 -7.36
N VAL A 801 12.85 2.88 -6.14
CA VAL A 801 13.38 3.87 -5.19
C VAL A 801 14.81 3.49 -4.84
N PHE A 802 15.72 4.44 -4.89
CA PHE A 802 17.06 4.30 -4.35
C PHE A 802 17.14 5.03 -3.02
N ALA A 803 17.74 4.41 -2.01
CA ALA A 803 17.84 5.00 -0.68
C ALA A 803 19.27 4.91 -0.12
N PHE A 804 19.68 5.97 0.54
CA PHE A 804 20.81 5.93 1.47
C PHE A 804 20.30 5.82 2.88
N PHE A 805 20.95 5.01 3.70
CA PHE A 805 20.52 4.81 5.08
C PHE A 805 21.67 4.84 6.07
N THR A 806 21.31 5.20 7.30
CA THR A 806 22.11 5.05 8.50
C THR A 806 21.24 4.50 9.60
N ASP A 807 21.62 3.35 10.15
CA ASP A 807 20.91 2.69 11.23
C ASP A 807 21.82 2.65 12.46
N PHE A 808 21.23 2.83 13.63
CA PHE A 808 21.91 2.79 14.93
C PHE A 808 21.13 1.93 15.90
N GLY A 809 21.84 1.07 16.65
CA GLY A 809 21.27 0.22 17.68
C GLY A 809 22.11 0.23 18.96
N TYR A 810 21.43 0.26 20.09
CA TYR A 810 22.05 0.28 21.41
C TYR A 810 21.21 -0.54 22.38
N ASN A 811 21.65 -1.77 22.68
CA ASN A 811 20.91 -2.73 23.45
C ASN A 811 21.74 -3.21 24.65
N GLY A 812 21.10 -3.31 25.80
CA GLY A 812 21.79 -3.77 27.02
C GLY A 812 20.86 -4.09 28.18
N ASN A 813 21.43 -4.60 29.23
CA ASN A 813 20.76 -4.84 30.49
C ASN A 813 21.10 -3.71 31.46
N VAL A 814 20.08 -2.95 31.86
CA VAL A 814 20.18 -1.88 32.87
C VAL A 814 20.20 -2.49 34.30
N ARG A 815 19.46 -3.61 34.46
CA ARG A 815 19.30 -4.24 35.77
C ARG A 815 19.81 -5.68 35.76
N GLU A 816 20.91 -5.92 36.41
CA GLU A 816 21.46 -7.27 36.59
C GLU A 816 20.49 -8.23 37.32
N SER A 817 19.62 -7.71 38.18
CA SER A 817 18.58 -8.49 38.86
C SER A 817 17.63 -9.21 37.88
N GLN A 818 17.53 -8.74 36.63
CA GLN A 818 16.77 -9.42 35.58
C GLN A 818 17.47 -10.69 35.03
N LEU A 819 18.69 -10.99 35.49
CA LEU A 819 19.42 -12.21 35.17
C LEU A 819 19.35 -13.22 36.34
N ARG A 820 18.40 -13.07 37.27
CA ARG A 820 18.26 -13.93 38.43
C ARG A 820 17.76 -15.33 38.06
N GLN A 821 18.45 -16.33 38.57
CA GLN A 821 18.07 -17.74 38.47
C GLN A 821 16.92 -18.08 39.44
N SER A 822 16.12 -19.06 39.05
CA SER A 822 15.14 -19.69 39.94
C SER A 822 15.88 -20.53 41.00
N VAL A 823 15.20 -20.78 42.13
CA VAL A 823 15.77 -21.58 43.22
C VAL A 823 16.15 -22.98 42.72
N LEU A 824 15.30 -23.61 41.92
CA LEU A 824 15.58 -24.91 41.33
C LEU A 824 16.71 -24.85 40.32
N GLY A 825 16.72 -23.79 39.44
CA GLY A 825 17.78 -23.61 38.47
C GLY A 825 19.15 -23.51 39.10
N GLN A 826 19.28 -22.70 40.15
CA GLN A 826 20.53 -22.58 40.92
C GLN A 826 20.87 -23.88 41.66
N SER A 827 19.87 -24.51 42.35
CA SER A 827 20.12 -25.72 43.14
C SER A 827 20.55 -26.89 42.26
N THR A 828 20.07 -26.98 41.03
CA THR A 828 20.50 -28.02 40.08
C THR A 828 21.98 -27.95 39.82
N PHE A 829 22.57 -26.79 39.67
CA PHE A 829 24.02 -26.62 39.51
C PHE A 829 24.78 -26.80 40.82
N ASN A 830 24.27 -26.23 41.91
CA ASN A 830 24.95 -26.29 43.22
C ASN A 830 24.92 -27.69 43.87
N SER A 831 23.94 -28.54 43.57
CA SER A 831 23.85 -29.90 44.12
C SER A 831 24.67 -30.92 43.33
N THR A 832 25.13 -30.56 42.13
CA THR A 832 25.95 -31.46 41.31
C THR A 832 27.33 -31.64 41.90
N LEU A 833 27.80 -32.86 41.98
CA LEU A 833 29.17 -33.16 42.32
C LEU A 833 30.07 -33.07 41.10
N TYR A 834 31.10 -32.30 41.19
CA TYR A 834 32.09 -32.08 40.12
C TYR A 834 33.44 -32.68 40.47
N GLY A 835 34.13 -33.19 39.44
CA GLY A 835 35.43 -33.77 39.62
C GLY A 835 35.45 -35.26 39.93
N CYS A 836 36.61 -35.84 39.82
CA CYS A 836 36.92 -37.22 40.09
C CYS A 836 38.33 -37.31 40.66
N PRO A 837 38.59 -36.72 41.86
CA PRO A 837 39.97 -36.67 42.44
C PRO A 837 40.51 -38.04 42.79
N THR A 838 39.66 -39.02 43.07
CA THR A 838 40.04 -40.40 43.40
C THR A 838 39.28 -41.39 42.54
N ILE A 839 39.98 -42.39 42.03
CA ILE A 839 39.39 -43.49 41.26
C ILE A 839 39.53 -44.75 42.07
N ILE A 840 38.45 -45.45 42.34
CA ILE A 840 38.41 -46.75 43.01
C ILE A 840 37.56 -47.67 42.12
N ASN A 841 38.16 -48.80 41.73
CA ASN A 841 37.50 -49.78 40.85
C ASN A 841 36.81 -49.21 39.62
N GLY A 842 37.49 -48.30 38.93
CA GLY A 842 36.92 -47.63 37.71
C GLY A 842 35.80 -46.59 37.96
N SER A 843 35.46 -46.30 39.21
CA SER A 843 34.42 -45.35 39.57
C SER A 843 35.03 -44.10 40.25
N CYS A 844 34.41 -42.93 40.01
CA CYS A 844 34.83 -41.67 40.59
C CYS A 844 34.29 -41.46 42.01
N PHE A 845 35.21 -41.03 42.90
CA PHE A 845 34.89 -40.70 44.28
C PHE A 845 35.47 -39.32 44.64
N GLY A 846 34.84 -38.64 45.64
CA GLY A 846 35.35 -37.40 46.20
C GLY A 846 35.01 -36.14 45.42
N GLY A 847 33.95 -36.17 44.57
CA GLY A 847 33.49 -34.99 43.85
C GLY A 847 33.08 -33.84 44.78
N GLN A 848 33.31 -32.63 44.33
CA GLN A 848 33.07 -31.38 45.09
C GLN A 848 31.79 -30.66 44.62
N LYS A 849 31.09 -30.02 45.56
CA LYS A 849 30.00 -29.08 45.24
C LYS A 849 30.58 -27.70 44.98
N VAL A 850 30.07 -27.07 43.93
CA VAL A 850 30.42 -25.69 43.57
C VAL A 850 29.20 -24.79 43.75
N THR A 851 29.41 -23.65 44.44
CA THR A 851 28.36 -22.66 44.66
C THR A 851 28.38 -21.61 43.57
N PHE A 852 27.30 -21.54 42.79
CA PHE A 852 27.15 -20.53 41.76
C PHE A 852 26.30 -19.36 42.24
N PRO A 853 26.55 -18.12 41.76
CA PRO A 853 25.77 -16.94 42.15
C PRO A 853 24.32 -17.07 41.65
N GLN A 854 23.36 -16.51 42.42
CA GLN A 854 21.95 -16.50 42.04
C GLN A 854 21.69 -15.59 40.83
N ILE A 855 22.47 -14.52 40.66
CA ILE A 855 22.41 -13.63 39.51
C ILE A 855 23.52 -14.05 38.55
N LEU A 856 23.12 -14.34 37.28
CA LEU A 856 24.07 -14.71 36.25
C LEU A 856 25.01 -13.54 35.95
N LYS A 857 26.29 -13.82 35.76
CA LYS A 857 27.30 -12.81 35.51
C LYS A 857 27.23 -12.33 34.04
N ALA A 858 27.06 -11.03 33.85
CA ALA A 858 27.14 -10.43 32.53
C ALA A 858 28.59 -10.45 31.99
N VAL A 859 28.76 -10.70 30.70
CA VAL A 859 30.09 -10.71 30.08
C VAL A 859 30.59 -9.27 29.89
N PRO A 860 31.73 -8.90 30.44
CA PRO A 860 32.26 -7.54 30.35
C PRO A 860 32.43 -7.06 28.91
N GLY A 861 31.96 -5.85 28.63
CA GLY A 861 32.07 -5.21 27.30
C GLY A 861 31.19 -5.79 26.18
N THR A 862 30.12 -6.52 26.58
CA THR A 862 29.06 -6.94 25.65
C THR A 862 27.74 -6.22 25.94
N ASN A 863 27.60 -5.57 27.05
CA ASN A 863 26.45 -4.79 27.47
C ASN A 863 26.53 -3.37 26.88
N PHE A 864 25.45 -2.87 26.30
CA PHE A 864 25.35 -1.53 25.69
C PHE A 864 26.44 -1.23 24.66
N VAL A 865 26.77 -2.20 23.83
CA VAL A 865 27.68 -1.97 22.70
C VAL A 865 26.96 -1.27 21.55
N PRO A 866 27.41 -0.10 21.11
CA PRO A 866 26.76 0.58 20.00
C PRO A 866 27.00 -0.16 18.68
N ARG A 867 25.94 -0.33 17.88
CA ARG A 867 25.99 -0.84 16.51
C ARG A 867 25.55 0.26 15.58
N MET A 868 26.27 0.39 14.49
CA MET A 868 25.94 1.36 13.45
C MET A 868 26.12 0.72 12.08
N SER A 869 25.21 1.01 11.18
CA SER A 869 25.27 0.56 9.79
C SER A 869 24.95 1.71 8.84
N ASN A 870 25.81 1.92 7.85
CA ASN A 870 25.62 2.89 6.77
C ASN A 870 25.53 2.13 5.45
N GLY A 871 24.63 2.53 4.57
CA GLY A 871 24.50 1.79 3.32
C GLY A 871 23.66 2.45 2.25
N ALA A 872 23.54 1.71 1.18
CA ALA A 872 22.69 2.05 0.06
C ALA A 872 21.74 0.89 -0.24
N GLU A 873 20.53 1.22 -0.64
CA GLU A 873 19.46 0.26 -0.87
C GLU A 873 18.69 0.59 -2.15
N LEU A 874 18.43 -0.42 -2.96
CA LEU A 874 17.53 -0.35 -4.10
C LEU A 874 16.22 -1.07 -3.74
N GLN A 875 15.12 -0.36 -3.82
CA GLN A 875 13.77 -0.87 -3.56
C GLN A 875 12.99 -0.92 -4.87
N VAL A 876 12.43 -2.09 -5.20
CA VAL A 876 11.60 -2.28 -6.38
C VAL A 876 10.23 -2.77 -5.93
N ILE A 877 9.19 -1.96 -6.11
CA ILE A 877 7.82 -2.31 -5.75
C ILE A 877 7.29 -3.33 -6.76
N LEU A 878 7.00 -4.54 -6.29
CA LEU A 878 6.44 -5.60 -7.11
C LEU A 878 4.91 -5.48 -7.08
N PRO A 879 4.24 -5.28 -8.23
CA PRO A 879 2.80 -5.04 -8.28
C PRO A 879 1.95 -6.22 -7.79
N ILE A 880 2.49 -7.43 -7.80
CA ILE A 880 1.77 -8.66 -7.40
C ILE A 880 1.85 -8.90 -5.88
N VAL A 881 2.92 -8.49 -5.21
CA VAL A 881 3.23 -8.92 -3.83
C VAL A 881 2.95 -7.83 -2.79
N ASN A 882 2.61 -6.60 -3.19
CA ASN A 882 2.42 -5.42 -2.32
C ASN A 882 3.58 -5.15 -1.33
N ALA A 883 4.76 -5.70 -1.58
CA ALA A 883 5.96 -5.46 -0.80
C ALA A 883 7.15 -5.16 -1.72
N PRO A 884 8.05 -4.27 -1.34
CA PRO A 884 9.22 -3.97 -2.14
C PRO A 884 10.25 -5.11 -2.05
N LEU A 885 10.78 -5.48 -3.20
CA LEU A 885 12.05 -6.21 -3.28
C LEU A 885 13.16 -5.24 -2.93
N ARG A 886 13.95 -5.56 -1.93
CA ARG A 886 15.01 -4.72 -1.38
C ARG A 886 16.35 -5.38 -1.57
N LEU A 887 17.27 -4.66 -2.19
CA LEU A 887 18.65 -5.06 -2.37
C LEU A 887 19.53 -4.02 -1.69
N TYR A 888 20.24 -4.36 -0.63
CA TYR A 888 21.06 -3.41 0.08
C TYR A 888 22.49 -3.89 0.35
N TYR A 889 23.39 -2.91 0.34
CA TYR A 889 24.77 -3.05 0.81
C TYR A 889 24.93 -2.20 2.07
N ALA A 890 25.43 -2.81 3.12
CA ALA A 890 25.66 -2.21 4.42
C ALA A 890 27.13 -2.31 4.84
N TYR A 891 27.65 -1.21 5.38
CA TYR A 891 28.96 -1.12 6.02
C TYR A 891 28.76 -0.81 7.50
N ASN A 892 29.30 -1.66 8.40
CA ASN A 892 29.11 -1.60 9.84
C ASN A 892 30.37 -1.04 10.54
N PRO A 893 30.50 0.30 10.72
CA PRO A 893 31.66 0.90 11.37
C PRO A 893 31.71 0.59 12.87
N LEU A 894 30.53 0.61 13.54
CA LEU A 894 30.40 0.23 14.95
C LEU A 894 29.78 -1.16 15.05
N ARG A 895 30.52 -2.09 15.60
CA ARG A 895 30.12 -3.48 15.74
C ARG A 895 30.84 -4.11 16.92
N LEU A 896 30.34 -5.22 17.41
CA LEU A 896 31.06 -6.03 18.39
C LEU A 896 32.18 -6.78 17.65
N TYR A 897 33.41 -6.48 18.05
CA TYR A 897 34.62 -7.14 17.57
C TYR A 897 35.54 -7.31 18.75
N LYS A 898 35.40 -8.44 19.42
CA LYS A 898 36.09 -8.67 20.69
C LYS A 898 36.35 -10.16 20.88
N ASP A 899 37.47 -10.47 21.51
CA ASP A 899 37.69 -11.76 22.08
C ASP A 899 37.04 -11.79 23.49
N LEU A 900 36.07 -12.65 23.66
CA LEU A 900 35.35 -12.79 24.92
C LEU A 900 36.06 -13.82 25.75
N PRO A 901 36.52 -13.48 26.96
CA PRO A 901 37.17 -14.45 27.83
C PRO A 901 36.19 -15.57 28.19
N GLN A 902 36.67 -16.79 28.06
CA GLN A 902 35.99 -17.93 28.67
C GLN A 902 36.46 -18.01 30.11
N GLU A 903 35.56 -17.82 31.06
CA GLU A 903 35.88 -17.96 32.47
C GLU A 903 35.69 -19.41 32.93
N LEU A 904 36.61 -19.93 33.68
CA LEU A 904 36.42 -21.18 34.41
C LEU A 904 35.44 -20.90 35.58
N ALA A 905 34.62 -21.90 35.87
CA ALA A 905 33.59 -21.75 36.89
C ALA A 905 34.18 -21.77 38.33
N VAL A 906 35.40 -22.19 38.47
CA VAL A 906 36.17 -22.22 39.70
C VAL A 906 37.64 -21.78 39.42
N ASP A 907 38.37 -21.40 40.49
CA ASP A 907 39.76 -21.06 40.35
C ASP A 907 40.62 -22.28 39.95
N GLN A 908 41.82 -22.00 39.46
CA GLN A 908 42.71 -23.04 38.88
C GLN A 908 43.12 -24.09 39.92
N ALA A 909 43.28 -23.71 41.21
CA ALA A 909 43.65 -24.64 42.24
C ALA A 909 42.52 -25.65 42.54
N THR A 910 41.29 -25.12 42.66
CA THR A 910 40.08 -25.95 42.82
C THR A 910 39.85 -26.84 41.59
N TYR A 911 40.05 -26.29 40.38
CA TYR A 911 39.92 -27.05 39.17
C TYR A 911 40.91 -28.21 39.07
N ARG A 912 42.17 -27.96 39.46
CA ARG A 912 43.22 -29.01 39.51
C ARG A 912 42.86 -30.14 40.49
N SER A 913 42.28 -29.79 41.66
CA SER A 913 41.90 -30.77 42.71
C SER A 913 40.74 -31.69 42.26
N MET A 914 40.06 -31.33 41.14
CA MET A 914 38.97 -32.16 40.55
C MET A 914 39.49 -33.34 39.75
N PHE A 915 40.79 -33.42 39.49
CA PHE A 915 41.40 -34.51 38.70
C PHE A 915 42.25 -35.42 39.60
N PRO A 916 42.41 -36.69 39.27
CA PRO A 916 43.35 -37.58 39.99
C PRO A 916 44.76 -37.03 39.88
N ASN A 917 45.49 -37.15 41.02
CA ASN A 917 46.88 -36.71 41.06
C ASN A 917 47.83 -37.78 40.46
N ASN A 918 47.61 -38.13 39.19
CA ASN A 918 48.39 -39.11 38.44
C ASN A 918 48.67 -38.56 37.03
N GLY A 919 49.51 -39.28 36.23
CA GLY A 919 49.87 -38.85 34.88
C GLY A 919 48.66 -38.54 33.98
N ALA A 920 47.67 -39.40 34.01
CA ALA A 920 46.44 -39.19 33.24
C ALA A 920 45.63 -37.99 33.75
N GLY A 921 45.48 -37.81 35.08
CA GLY A 921 44.76 -36.69 35.65
C GLY A 921 45.46 -35.34 35.40
N LEU A 922 46.77 -35.27 35.50
CA LEU A 922 47.54 -34.06 35.20
C LEU A 922 47.46 -33.66 33.72
N TYR A 923 47.54 -34.66 32.82
CA TYR A 923 47.40 -34.42 31.38
C TYR A 923 45.99 -33.94 31.01
N SER A 924 44.99 -34.67 31.52
CA SER A 924 43.58 -34.32 31.30
C SER A 924 43.26 -32.92 31.85
N TYR A 925 43.80 -32.55 33.01
CA TYR A 925 43.65 -31.19 33.56
C TYR A 925 44.23 -30.14 32.62
N ALA A 926 45.46 -30.36 32.09
CA ALA A 926 46.06 -29.40 31.16
C ALA A 926 45.22 -29.25 29.86
N GLN A 927 44.72 -30.38 29.32
CA GLN A 927 43.80 -30.36 28.19
C GLN A 927 42.46 -29.65 28.52
N ALA A 928 41.86 -29.94 29.65
CA ALA A 928 40.62 -29.28 30.06
C ALA A 928 40.77 -27.76 30.21
N ILE A 929 41.86 -27.26 30.77
CA ILE A 929 42.17 -25.84 30.84
C ILE A 929 42.35 -25.24 29.44
N GLN A 930 43.08 -25.89 28.56
CA GLN A 930 43.25 -25.45 27.17
C GLN A 930 41.92 -25.39 26.44
N PHE A 931 41.06 -26.38 26.58
CA PHE A 931 39.78 -26.47 25.89
C PHE A 931 38.73 -25.51 26.44
N TYR A 932 38.59 -25.40 27.75
CA TYR A 932 37.56 -24.58 28.40
C TYR A 932 38.04 -23.19 28.83
N GLY A 933 39.30 -22.88 28.73
CA GLY A 933 39.88 -21.55 28.99
C GLY A 933 40.10 -20.73 27.73
N ALA A 934 39.87 -21.28 26.53
CA ALA A 934 40.08 -20.59 25.28
C ALA A 934 39.03 -19.44 25.09
N ALA A 935 39.49 -18.24 24.69
CA ALA A 935 38.60 -17.12 24.44
C ALA A 935 37.71 -17.33 23.20
N TYR A 936 36.47 -16.91 23.30
CA TYR A 936 35.57 -16.87 22.13
C TYR A 936 35.84 -15.62 21.31
N GLN A 937 36.08 -15.77 20.02
CA GLN A 937 36.19 -14.65 19.09
C GLN A 937 34.81 -14.30 18.56
N LEU A 938 34.16 -13.22 19.02
CA LEU A 938 32.92 -12.73 18.51
C LEU A 938 33.19 -11.59 17.51
N ARG A 939 32.94 -11.87 16.23
CA ARG A 939 33.19 -10.95 15.13
C ARG A 939 31.92 -10.74 14.33
N GLU A 940 31.22 -9.62 14.60
CA GLU A 940 30.10 -9.21 13.77
C GLU A 940 30.60 -8.76 12.38
N PRO A 941 29.79 -8.92 11.30
CA PRO A 941 30.20 -8.62 9.94
C PRO A 941 30.51 -7.12 9.75
N ARG A 942 31.58 -6.80 9.04
CA ARG A 942 31.93 -5.43 8.68
C ARG A 942 31.18 -4.93 7.44
N LYS A 943 30.90 -5.82 6.51
CA LYS A 943 30.21 -5.54 5.25
C LYS A 943 29.16 -6.62 5.04
N THR A 944 27.99 -6.21 4.58
CA THR A 944 26.89 -7.16 4.33
C THR A 944 26.16 -6.75 3.06
N PHE A 945 25.87 -7.74 2.24
CA PHE A 945 25.00 -7.59 1.07
C PHE A 945 23.81 -8.52 1.24
N ARG A 946 22.59 -8.00 1.10
CA ARG A 946 21.36 -8.79 1.31
C ARG A 946 20.27 -8.44 0.33
N LEU A 947 19.48 -9.46 0.04
CA LEU A 947 18.21 -9.38 -0.68
C LEU A 947 17.08 -9.68 0.32
N SER A 948 16.03 -8.89 0.31
CA SER A 948 14.82 -9.16 1.09
C SER A 948 13.57 -8.68 0.38
N VAL A 949 12.42 -9.24 0.75
CA VAL A 949 11.10 -8.77 0.31
C VAL A 949 10.34 -8.41 1.58
N SER A 950 10.46 -7.16 1.97
CA SER A 950 9.87 -6.63 3.21
C SER A 950 9.69 -5.12 3.12
N THR A 951 8.78 -4.56 3.92
CA THR A 951 8.64 -3.09 4.04
C THR A 951 9.77 -2.49 4.87
N THR A 952 10.19 -1.27 4.55
CA THR A 952 11.00 -0.42 5.45
C THR A 952 10.12 0.15 6.57
N PHE A 953 10.74 0.80 7.56
CA PHE A 953 10.01 1.47 8.63
C PHE A 953 9.06 2.56 8.14
#